data_9dd63b98165ea9f59a9f98a348c04e16
#
_entry.id   9dd63b98165ea9f59a9f98a348c04e16
#
_cell.length_a   1.000
_cell.length_b   1.000
_cell.length_c   1.000
_cell.angle_alpha   90.00
_cell.angle_beta   90.00
_cell.angle_gamma   90.00
#
_symmetry.space_group_name_H-M   'P 1'
#
loop_
_entity.id
_entity.type
_entity.pdbx_description
1 polymer ?
#
loop_
_entity_poly.entity_id
_entity_poly.type
_entity_poly.pdbx_seq_one_letter_code
_entity_poly.pdbx_strand_id
1 'polypeptide(L)'
;MNPPPERPRGMSYPYEFKCLISQLKSTKTQEFINEYTKDSAKLPSENVTEYKYTDAEDMLTELCELYSYGEESTYKSNSEAFEAVIKKLGLPRSWKLLSDAEKMSILMSLANDLDHRNVRVRMRASEGILYIAQGCWADLVDTEEHAESIGFNGILLYHFGIFTSFVDLLKIEVANFHNKKELSENNSRNLRIILNVLYTITEVIRKEKNNICSEYTHHVESFCTEMLFNDESLITILFDMLVRFCDCHTYSYHFPLKKVLLLLWKLLLIALGGLSELEETKKEIRMDNGLPPEHDSSEEQQPDPNRFLDVINLIDLIGESSQRGRVKKRPKVRQEEHNKFLRNARLRFEDSNVKDDDTDVVGLPAPICSSIEIIKKHLYTPLGQRHVEREKLVRSHPDTHPDEIELTPAELIYEMLFPNFNEYMVSLLKVVLWCGKFRTERLFSGRPPISGLAPEADPNSRILYSVVLYIDLFRHNEIILKAVSAILLLLLKHLKLNNVYQFEYMSQCLVTNNVLTILMAFFKQNIAGFVTTLNEIPALNFTECVTGTSEIKADCLNQVCTSTVSSRNMFFCINFLRVLNKLVKWKPARIEHLESFRNSKAILNRLVEIKHDTIKLYALKLLKMQMKYTRKNWRKRHVHLINEIYNRVRLHMNDSFLTYVPPKMTRDKLEDHKDENLLRKDIAEFNERRYGDLEKQQHIDIDFCTRKVVETQWLLPYCLNRAHHELLTQEFLC
;
A
#
# COMPACT_ATOMS: atom_id res chain seq x y z
N MET A 1 -15.42 -54.79 12.67
CA MET A 1 -15.72 -53.37 12.45
C MET A 1 -15.45 -52.63 13.76
N ASN A 2 -14.29 -52.03 13.86
CA ASN A 2 -13.92 -51.19 15.01
C ASN A 2 -14.53 -49.79 14.81
N PRO A 3 -15.08 -49.15 15.85
CA PRO A 3 -15.57 -47.79 15.75
C PRO A 3 -14.41 -46.81 15.53
N PRO A 4 -14.66 -45.68 14.83
CA PRO A 4 -13.60 -44.69 14.59
C PRO A 4 -13.16 -44.02 15.91
N PRO A 5 -11.92 -43.59 16.05
CA PRO A 5 -11.41 -42.98 17.26
C PRO A 5 -12.17 -41.70 17.58
N GLU A 6 -12.58 -41.58 18.84
CA GLU A 6 -13.24 -40.38 19.38
C GLU A 6 -12.33 -39.14 19.21
N ARG A 7 -12.90 -38.10 18.63
CA ARG A 7 -12.21 -36.78 18.53
C ARG A 7 -12.01 -36.23 19.95
N PRO A 8 -10.84 -35.73 20.30
CA PRO A 8 -10.63 -35.06 21.58
C PRO A 8 -11.56 -33.84 21.67
N ARG A 9 -12.38 -33.83 22.74
CA ARG A 9 -13.28 -32.71 23.06
C ARG A 9 -12.46 -31.45 23.26
N GLY A 10 -12.56 -30.52 22.31
CA GLY A 10 -11.93 -29.21 22.39
C GLY A 10 -12.51 -28.40 23.56
N MET A 11 -11.68 -28.05 24.52
CA MET A 11 -12.04 -27.08 25.56
C MET A 11 -12.41 -25.73 24.94
N SER A 12 -13.52 -25.17 25.38
CA SER A 12 -14.01 -23.87 24.91
C SER A 12 -13.24 -22.73 25.57
N TYR A 13 -12.35 -22.12 24.86
CA TYR A 13 -11.53 -20.97 25.25
C TYR A 13 -12.25 -19.74 25.84
N PRO A 14 -13.54 -19.46 25.57
CA PRO A 14 -14.21 -18.35 26.25
C PRO A 14 -14.26 -18.47 27.76
N TYR A 15 -14.23 -19.69 28.29
CA TYR A 15 -14.24 -19.91 29.73
C TYR A 15 -12.88 -19.68 30.39
N GLU A 16 -11.81 -20.13 29.76
CA GLU A 16 -10.44 -19.91 30.27
C GLU A 16 -10.04 -18.43 30.18
N PHE A 17 -10.41 -17.74 29.10
CA PHE A 17 -10.17 -16.30 28.96
C PHE A 17 -10.98 -15.49 29.98
N LYS A 18 -12.24 -15.86 30.24
CA LYS A 18 -13.06 -15.27 31.32
C LYS A 18 -12.49 -15.60 32.69
N CYS A 19 -11.91 -16.78 32.88
CA CYS A 19 -11.24 -17.17 34.12
C CYS A 19 -9.93 -16.40 34.30
N LEU A 20 -9.14 -16.22 33.25
CA LEU A 20 -7.92 -15.38 33.22
C LEU A 20 -8.27 -13.92 33.51
N ILE A 21 -9.26 -13.35 32.88
CA ILE A 21 -9.77 -12.00 33.15
C ILE A 21 -10.32 -11.89 34.58
N SER A 22 -10.97 -12.94 35.09
CA SER A 22 -11.47 -12.94 36.48
C SER A 22 -10.34 -13.02 37.52
N GLN A 23 -9.25 -13.69 37.20
CA GLN A 23 -8.04 -13.72 38.04
C GLN A 23 -7.27 -12.39 37.97
N LEU A 24 -7.32 -11.67 36.84
CA LEU A 24 -6.76 -10.33 36.64
C LEU A 24 -7.54 -9.23 37.39
N LYS A 25 -8.78 -9.49 37.84
CA LYS A 25 -9.62 -8.49 38.52
C LYS A 25 -9.02 -7.93 39.84
N SER A 26 -8.00 -8.56 40.35
CA SER A 26 -7.30 -8.13 41.57
C SER A 26 -5.98 -7.42 41.35
N THR A 27 -5.54 -7.17 40.09
CA THR A 27 -4.20 -6.61 39.81
C THR A 27 -4.27 -5.34 38.97
N LYS A 28 -3.27 -4.47 39.08
CA LYS A 28 -3.09 -3.22 38.29
C LYS A 28 -3.19 -3.46 36.79
N THR A 29 -2.93 -4.69 36.33
CA THR A 29 -3.04 -5.10 34.91
C THR A 29 -4.48 -5.07 34.39
N GLN A 30 -5.48 -5.28 35.27
CA GLN A 30 -6.89 -5.15 34.88
C GLN A 30 -7.30 -3.69 34.69
N GLU A 31 -6.74 -2.79 35.47
CA GLU A 31 -6.96 -1.35 35.29
C GLU A 31 -6.38 -0.91 33.94
N PHE A 32 -5.19 -1.41 33.59
CA PHE A 32 -4.56 -1.17 32.30
C PHE A 32 -5.41 -1.68 31.11
N ILE A 33 -5.88 -2.94 31.16
CA ILE A 33 -6.73 -3.49 30.09
C ILE A 33 -8.04 -2.73 30.01
N ASN A 34 -8.63 -2.35 31.13
CA ASN A 34 -9.88 -1.57 31.18
C ASN A 34 -9.67 -0.11 30.70
N GLU A 35 -8.54 0.49 31.00
CA GLU A 35 -8.15 1.81 30.51
C GLU A 35 -7.88 1.77 29.01
N TYR A 36 -7.13 0.78 28.52
CA TYR A 36 -6.87 0.56 27.11
C TYR A 36 -8.13 0.29 26.28
N THR A 37 -9.11 -0.43 26.84
CA THR A 37 -10.40 -0.67 26.17
C THR A 37 -11.39 0.47 26.31
N LYS A 38 -11.31 1.29 27.37
CA LYS A 38 -12.17 2.48 27.57
C LYS A 38 -11.67 3.68 26.76
N ASP A 39 -10.37 3.89 26.65
CA ASP A 39 -9.82 5.01 25.90
C ASP A 39 -9.96 4.83 24.38
N SER A 40 -10.07 3.60 23.89
CA SER A 40 -10.40 3.35 22.47
C SER A 40 -11.79 3.83 22.04
N ALA A 41 -12.66 4.19 22.98
CA ALA A 41 -14.01 4.70 22.71
C ALA A 41 -14.12 6.23 22.73
N LYS A 42 -13.10 6.95 23.19
CA LYS A 42 -13.09 8.42 23.14
C LYS A 42 -12.50 8.90 21.82
N LEU A 43 -13.24 9.76 21.09
CA LEU A 43 -12.70 10.49 19.94
C LEU A 43 -11.46 11.29 20.40
N PRO A 44 -10.31 11.18 19.70
CA PRO A 44 -9.12 11.93 20.10
C PRO A 44 -9.39 13.42 19.99
N SER A 45 -9.28 14.11 21.12
CA SER A 45 -9.38 15.54 21.20
C SER A 45 -8.09 16.16 20.69
N GLU A 46 -7.92 16.70 19.61
CA GLU A 46 -6.95 17.72 19.16
C GLU A 46 -5.74 17.27 18.32
N ASN A 47 -5.08 16.10 18.53
CA ASN A 47 -3.71 15.89 18.02
C ASN A 47 -3.54 15.04 16.73
N VAL A 48 -4.61 14.62 16.03
CA VAL A 48 -4.50 13.81 14.78
C VAL A 48 -3.99 14.65 13.58
N THR A 49 -3.80 15.94 13.75
CA THR A 49 -3.34 16.86 12.69
C THR A 49 -1.84 16.80 12.41
N GLU A 50 -1.03 16.19 13.27
CA GLU A 50 0.43 16.26 13.21
C GLU A 50 1.07 15.20 12.28
N TYR A 51 0.33 14.16 11.84
CA TYR A 51 0.87 13.15 10.94
C TYR A 51 1.18 13.74 9.56
N LYS A 52 2.45 13.71 9.16
CA LYS A 52 2.91 14.04 7.81
C LYS A 52 3.12 12.75 7.02
N TYR A 53 2.46 12.63 5.87
CA TYR A 53 2.61 11.46 5.00
C TYR A 53 4.00 11.43 4.37
N THR A 54 4.68 10.29 4.49
CA THR A 54 5.94 9.94 3.82
C THR A 54 5.75 8.61 3.09
N ASP A 55 6.48 8.37 2.01
CA ASP A 55 6.37 7.11 1.24
C ASP A 55 6.99 5.91 1.98
N ALA A 56 7.92 6.17 2.88
CA ALA A 56 8.48 5.22 3.85
C ALA A 56 9.02 6.01 5.05
N GLU A 57 9.09 5.36 6.21
CA GLU A 57 9.71 5.91 7.40
C GLU A 57 11.26 5.83 7.29
N ASP A 58 11.95 6.26 8.33
CA ASP A 58 13.40 6.10 8.45
C ASP A 58 13.83 4.63 8.47
N MET A 59 15.08 4.36 8.13
CA MET A 59 15.60 2.99 8.00
C MET A 59 15.45 2.17 9.27
N LEU A 60 15.71 2.74 10.45
CA LEU A 60 15.59 1.99 11.71
C LEU A 60 14.16 1.60 12.03
N THR A 61 13.20 2.51 11.83
CA THR A 61 11.78 2.24 12.02
C THR A 61 11.31 1.12 11.07
N GLU A 62 11.71 1.15 9.80
CA GLU A 62 11.37 0.11 8.83
C GLU A 62 12.03 -1.23 9.18
N LEU A 63 13.26 -1.24 9.67
CA LEU A 63 13.92 -2.45 10.16
C LEU A 63 13.25 -3.01 11.43
N CYS A 64 12.77 -2.16 12.33
CA CYS A 64 11.98 -2.61 13.47
C CYS A 64 10.69 -3.31 13.04
N GLU A 65 10.05 -2.89 11.94
CA GLU A 65 8.86 -3.53 11.39
C GLU A 65 9.15 -4.91 10.78
N LEU A 66 10.36 -5.14 10.29
CA LEU A 66 10.78 -6.44 9.71
C LEU A 66 10.69 -7.57 10.73
N TYR A 67 11.15 -7.32 11.95
CA TYR A 67 11.24 -8.33 12.99
C TYR A 67 9.93 -8.44 13.79
N SER A 68 9.60 -9.67 14.22
CA SER A 68 8.52 -9.93 15.17
C SER A 68 9.10 -10.07 16.58
N TYR A 69 8.34 -9.75 17.60
CA TYR A 69 8.81 -9.83 18.99
C TYR A 69 9.22 -11.25 19.41
N GLY A 70 8.64 -12.28 18.78
CA GLY A 70 9.03 -13.68 19.02
C GLY A 70 10.36 -14.11 18.38
N GLU A 71 11.05 -13.23 17.63
CA GLU A 71 12.32 -13.58 16.96
C GLU A 71 13.57 -13.30 17.82
N GLU A 72 13.43 -12.87 19.05
CA GLU A 72 14.53 -12.54 19.97
C GLU A 72 15.58 -13.67 20.09
N SER A 73 15.15 -14.92 20.21
CA SER A 73 16.05 -16.07 20.29
C SER A 73 16.95 -16.26 19.05
N THR A 74 16.54 -15.72 17.90
CA THR A 74 17.31 -15.84 16.65
C THR A 74 18.51 -14.91 16.63
N TYR A 75 18.46 -13.76 17.33
CA TYR A 75 19.57 -12.80 17.38
C TYR A 75 20.82 -13.43 18.03
N LYS A 76 20.63 -14.18 19.11
CA LYS A 76 21.71 -14.90 19.77
C LYS A 76 22.32 -15.96 18.85
N SER A 77 21.49 -16.72 18.13
CA SER A 77 21.97 -17.73 17.16
C SER A 77 22.81 -17.07 16.05
N ASN A 78 22.42 -15.89 15.59
CA ASN A 78 23.16 -15.15 14.56
C ASN A 78 24.54 -14.72 15.07
N SER A 79 24.61 -14.16 16.28
CA SER A 79 25.87 -13.78 16.93
C SER A 79 26.79 -14.98 17.14
N GLU A 80 26.27 -16.12 17.64
CA GLU A 80 27.03 -17.35 17.81
C GLU A 80 27.57 -17.92 16.50
N ALA A 81 26.81 -17.75 15.40
CA ALA A 81 27.27 -18.16 14.07
C ALA A 81 28.47 -17.35 13.60
N PHE A 82 28.41 -16.04 13.79
CA PHE A 82 29.49 -15.11 13.46
C PHE A 82 30.74 -15.38 14.33
N GLU A 83 30.58 -15.55 15.63
CA GLU A 83 31.69 -15.88 16.56
C GLU A 83 32.41 -17.17 16.19
N ALA A 84 31.69 -18.17 15.69
CA ALA A 84 32.30 -19.43 15.25
C ALA A 84 33.25 -19.22 14.06
N VAL A 85 32.90 -18.32 13.12
CA VAL A 85 33.76 -17.98 11.97
C VAL A 85 34.97 -17.18 12.41
N ILE A 86 34.81 -16.17 13.28
CA ILE A 86 35.91 -15.40 13.84
C ILE A 86 36.91 -16.32 14.56
N LYS A 87 36.41 -17.24 15.39
CA LYS A 87 37.23 -18.21 16.11
C LYS A 87 37.99 -19.14 15.15
N LYS A 88 37.33 -19.58 14.05
CA LYS A 88 37.95 -20.42 13.00
C LYS A 88 39.13 -19.70 12.34
N LEU A 89 39.01 -18.37 12.14
CA LEU A 89 40.01 -17.54 11.47
C LEU A 89 41.04 -16.98 12.46
N GLY A 90 40.89 -17.15 13.78
CA GLY A 90 41.80 -16.63 14.81
C GLY A 90 41.80 -15.10 14.93
N LEU A 91 40.71 -14.43 14.58
CA LEU A 91 40.58 -12.97 14.51
C LEU A 91 40.00 -12.40 15.81
N PRO A 92 40.17 -11.08 16.09
CA PRO A 92 39.54 -10.39 17.24
C PRO A 92 38.02 -10.51 17.12
N ARG A 93 37.33 -10.61 18.27
CA ARG A 93 35.87 -10.78 18.34
C ARG A 93 35.10 -9.55 17.87
N SER A 94 35.66 -8.35 18.04
CA SER A 94 34.98 -7.10 17.71
C SER A 94 35.10 -6.78 16.22
N TRP A 95 33.95 -6.69 15.51
CA TRP A 95 33.87 -6.27 14.11
C TRP A 95 34.45 -4.89 13.85
N LYS A 96 34.32 -3.99 14.83
CA LYS A 96 34.74 -2.60 14.73
C LYS A 96 36.28 -2.46 14.73
N LEU A 97 36.98 -3.39 15.38
CA LEU A 97 38.46 -3.38 15.50
C LEU A 97 39.14 -4.08 14.32
N LEU A 98 38.38 -4.72 13.41
CA LEU A 98 38.92 -5.43 12.27
C LEU A 98 39.33 -4.46 11.17
N SER A 99 40.48 -4.72 10.56
CA SER A 99 40.89 -4.06 9.31
C SER A 99 40.01 -4.52 8.14
N ASP A 100 39.97 -3.74 7.06
CA ASP A 100 39.19 -4.08 5.87
C ASP A 100 39.62 -5.41 5.25
N ALA A 101 40.92 -5.75 5.28
CA ALA A 101 41.44 -7.04 4.81
C ALA A 101 40.89 -8.23 5.66
N GLU A 102 40.79 -8.04 6.96
CA GLU A 102 40.22 -9.06 7.88
C GLU A 102 38.72 -9.21 7.66
N LYS A 103 37.98 -8.10 7.50
CA LYS A 103 36.55 -8.12 7.13
C LYS A 103 36.32 -8.87 5.82
N MET A 104 37.14 -8.58 4.80
CA MET A 104 37.08 -9.31 3.54
C MET A 104 37.36 -10.79 3.68
N SER A 105 38.32 -11.20 4.52
CA SER A 105 38.62 -12.60 4.80
C SER A 105 37.43 -13.33 5.44
N ILE A 106 36.72 -12.68 6.35
CA ILE A 106 35.50 -13.22 6.98
C ILE A 106 34.39 -13.37 5.92
N LEU A 107 34.17 -12.34 5.11
CA LEU A 107 33.14 -12.37 4.05
C LEU A 107 33.42 -13.47 3.02
N MET A 108 34.69 -13.63 2.61
CA MET A 108 35.10 -14.72 1.72
C MET A 108 34.84 -16.10 2.34
N SER A 109 35.14 -16.29 3.63
CA SER A 109 34.86 -17.56 4.31
C SER A 109 33.36 -17.85 4.38
N LEU A 110 32.54 -16.83 4.69
CA LEU A 110 31.10 -16.97 4.72
C LEU A 110 30.51 -17.19 3.34
N ALA A 111 30.98 -16.50 2.30
CA ALA A 111 30.53 -16.69 0.93
C ALA A 111 30.85 -18.10 0.40
N ASN A 112 32.03 -18.64 0.71
CA ASN A 112 32.37 -20.03 0.36
C ASN A 112 31.45 -21.05 1.08
N ASP A 113 31.09 -20.78 2.33
CA ASP A 113 30.18 -21.62 3.09
C ASP A 113 28.71 -21.49 2.60
N LEU A 114 28.31 -20.38 1.94
CA LEU A 114 26.99 -20.25 1.27
C LEU A 114 26.85 -21.19 0.08
N ASP A 115 27.89 -21.47 -0.67
CA ASP A 115 27.87 -22.38 -1.82
C ASP A 115 28.02 -23.85 -1.41
N HIS A 116 28.11 -24.14 -0.13
CA HIS A 116 28.32 -25.50 0.33
C HIS A 116 27.10 -26.41 0.12
N ARG A 117 27.29 -27.67 -0.31
CA ARG A 117 26.22 -28.64 -0.57
C ARG A 117 25.31 -28.91 0.64
N ASN A 118 25.85 -28.82 1.86
CA ASN A 118 25.10 -29.09 3.07
C ASN A 118 24.29 -27.87 3.51
N VAL A 119 22.97 -27.99 3.54
CA VAL A 119 22.03 -26.93 3.95
C VAL A 119 22.36 -26.35 5.32
N ARG A 120 22.81 -27.18 6.30
CA ARG A 120 23.15 -26.69 7.63
C ARG A 120 24.35 -25.74 7.61
N VAL A 121 25.36 -26.01 6.77
CA VAL A 121 26.53 -25.13 6.62
C VAL A 121 26.10 -23.82 5.98
N ARG A 122 25.32 -23.87 4.88
CA ARG A 122 24.78 -22.68 4.23
C ARG A 122 23.98 -21.80 5.19
N MET A 123 23.08 -22.42 5.95
CA MET A 123 22.23 -21.66 6.87
C MET A 123 23.02 -21.06 8.02
N ARG A 124 24.04 -21.75 8.51
CA ARG A 124 24.93 -21.21 9.54
C ARG A 124 25.74 -20.01 9.02
N ALA A 125 26.22 -20.07 7.78
CA ALA A 125 26.86 -18.94 7.11
C ALA A 125 25.87 -17.76 6.91
N SER A 126 24.64 -18.07 6.52
CA SER A 126 23.57 -17.06 6.36
C SER A 126 23.24 -16.36 7.69
N GLU A 127 23.22 -17.08 8.82
CA GLU A 127 23.04 -16.49 10.15
C GLU A 127 24.19 -15.54 10.50
N GLY A 128 25.45 -15.91 10.18
CA GLY A 128 26.61 -15.04 10.39
C GLY A 128 26.56 -13.76 9.55
N ILE A 129 26.14 -13.88 8.28
CA ILE A 129 25.93 -12.74 7.37
C ILE A 129 24.78 -11.85 7.90
N LEU A 130 23.70 -12.46 8.38
CA LEU A 130 22.60 -11.72 8.96
C LEU A 130 23.04 -10.90 10.18
N TYR A 131 23.93 -11.46 11.05
CA TYR A 131 24.50 -10.71 12.16
C TYR A 131 25.31 -9.48 11.71
N ILE A 132 26.09 -9.62 10.61
CA ILE A 132 26.81 -8.50 10.02
C ILE A 132 25.81 -7.46 9.48
N ALA A 133 24.78 -7.88 8.74
CA ALA A 133 23.72 -7.01 8.25
C ALA A 133 22.96 -6.30 9.37
N GLN A 134 22.78 -6.97 10.52
CA GLN A 134 22.19 -6.42 11.74
C GLN A 134 23.11 -5.41 12.48
N GLY A 135 24.26 -5.07 11.92
CA GLY A 135 25.18 -4.06 12.45
C GLY A 135 26.15 -4.56 13.51
N CYS A 136 26.31 -5.89 13.73
CA CYS A 136 27.20 -6.44 14.78
C CYS A 136 26.92 -5.81 16.16
N TRP A 137 25.66 -5.76 16.52
CA TRP A 137 25.11 -5.02 17.64
C TRP A 137 25.75 -5.30 19.03
N ALA A 138 26.39 -6.47 19.22
CA ALA A 138 27.03 -6.80 20.48
C ALA A 138 28.21 -5.88 20.86
N ASP A 139 28.78 -5.15 19.90
CA ASP A 139 29.89 -4.22 20.09
C ASP A 139 29.46 -2.76 20.26
N LEU A 140 28.13 -2.49 20.20
CA LEU A 140 27.56 -1.15 20.11
C LEU A 140 26.79 -0.78 21.39
N VAL A 141 26.81 0.51 21.74
CA VAL A 141 26.15 1.02 22.96
C VAL A 141 25.01 1.99 22.60
N ASP A 142 25.08 2.64 21.42
CA ASP A 142 24.14 3.68 21.01
C ASP A 142 23.35 3.27 19.75
N THR A 143 22.11 3.72 19.69
CA THR A 143 21.21 3.46 18.56
C THR A 143 21.62 4.20 17.28
N GLU A 144 22.21 5.39 17.38
CA GLU A 144 22.73 6.12 16.20
C GLU A 144 23.93 5.39 15.61
N GLU A 145 24.88 4.98 16.44
CA GLU A 145 26.03 4.17 16.02
C GLU A 145 25.59 2.84 15.41
N HIS A 146 24.52 2.24 15.93
CA HIS A 146 23.92 1.03 15.37
C HIS A 146 23.37 1.27 13.96
N ALA A 147 22.68 2.39 13.73
CA ALA A 147 22.15 2.77 12.41
C ALA A 147 23.27 3.00 11.38
N GLU A 148 24.38 3.61 11.79
CA GLU A 148 25.55 3.82 10.92
C GLU A 148 26.22 2.48 10.59
N SER A 149 26.38 1.60 11.58
CA SER A 149 26.96 0.27 11.39
C SER A 149 26.12 -0.60 10.44
N ILE A 150 24.80 -0.59 10.56
CA ILE A 150 23.90 -1.28 9.63
C ILE A 150 24.07 -0.71 8.21
N GLY A 151 24.13 0.62 8.06
CA GLY A 151 24.33 1.29 6.79
C GLY A 151 25.62 0.87 6.12
N PHE A 152 26.76 1.01 6.84
CA PHE A 152 28.06 0.63 6.32
C PHE A 152 28.15 -0.86 5.95
N ASN A 153 27.70 -1.73 6.84
CA ASN A 153 27.73 -3.18 6.60
C ASN A 153 26.82 -3.59 5.43
N GLY A 154 25.64 -2.95 5.27
CA GLY A 154 24.74 -3.22 4.16
C GLY A 154 25.34 -2.89 2.81
N ILE A 155 26.04 -1.75 2.67
CA ILE A 155 26.78 -1.36 1.47
C ILE A 155 27.92 -2.34 1.21
N LEU A 156 28.70 -2.69 2.25
CA LEU A 156 29.80 -3.65 2.14
C LEU A 156 29.30 -5.02 1.63
N LEU A 157 28.21 -5.52 2.18
CA LEU A 157 27.59 -6.78 1.78
C LEU A 157 27.10 -6.74 0.31
N TYR A 158 26.50 -5.62 -0.11
CA TYR A 158 26.07 -5.43 -1.50
C TYR A 158 27.28 -5.41 -2.44
N HIS A 159 28.29 -4.62 -2.12
CA HIS A 159 29.53 -4.53 -2.92
C HIS A 159 30.24 -5.88 -3.06
N PHE A 160 30.16 -6.74 -2.06
CA PHE A 160 30.73 -8.08 -2.06
C PHE A 160 29.90 -9.11 -2.85
N GLY A 161 28.75 -8.74 -3.40
CA GLY A 161 27.86 -9.63 -4.19
C GLY A 161 27.01 -10.56 -3.33
N ILE A 162 26.87 -10.31 -2.03
CA ILE A 162 26.05 -11.12 -1.11
C ILE A 162 24.56 -11.01 -1.49
N PHE A 163 24.11 -9.88 -2.00
CA PHE A 163 22.71 -9.70 -2.41
C PHE A 163 22.33 -10.72 -3.50
N THR A 164 23.12 -10.83 -4.56
CA THR A 164 22.90 -11.78 -5.67
C THR A 164 22.95 -13.23 -5.18
N SER A 165 23.93 -13.57 -4.32
CA SER A 165 24.03 -14.91 -3.71
C SER A 165 22.76 -15.27 -2.89
N PHE A 166 22.18 -14.29 -2.18
CA PHE A 166 20.95 -14.50 -1.40
C PHE A 166 19.69 -14.56 -2.28
N VAL A 167 19.67 -13.90 -3.43
CA VAL A 167 18.61 -14.08 -4.43
C VAL A 167 18.64 -15.51 -4.97
N ASP A 168 19.82 -16.04 -5.29
CA ASP A 168 19.95 -17.43 -5.76
C ASP A 168 19.57 -18.46 -4.67
N LEU A 169 19.95 -18.21 -3.41
CA LEU A 169 19.48 -19.02 -2.28
C LEU A 169 17.95 -18.96 -2.14
N LEU A 170 17.33 -17.80 -2.35
CA LEU A 170 15.88 -17.67 -2.32
C LEU A 170 15.24 -18.52 -3.42
N LYS A 171 15.77 -18.50 -4.66
CA LYS A 171 15.30 -19.34 -5.77
C LYS A 171 15.34 -20.83 -5.41
N ILE A 172 16.46 -21.29 -4.81
CA ILE A 172 16.61 -22.68 -4.37
C ILE A 172 15.58 -23.06 -3.30
N GLU A 173 15.38 -22.21 -2.28
CA GLU A 173 14.42 -22.51 -1.21
C GLU A 173 12.97 -22.42 -1.70
N VAL A 174 12.66 -21.53 -2.63
CA VAL A 174 11.35 -21.44 -3.29
C VAL A 174 11.09 -22.67 -4.16
N ALA A 175 12.08 -23.15 -4.94
CA ALA A 175 11.97 -24.38 -5.71
C ALA A 175 11.74 -25.61 -4.82
N ASN A 176 12.42 -25.69 -3.66
CA ASN A 176 12.21 -26.72 -2.65
C ASN A 176 10.81 -26.69 -2.04
N PHE A 177 10.22 -25.51 -1.93
CA PHE A 177 8.85 -25.31 -1.43
C PHE A 177 7.81 -25.75 -2.47
N HIS A 178 8.11 -25.66 -3.78
CA HIS A 178 7.21 -26.13 -4.84
C HIS A 178 6.87 -27.62 -4.73
N ASN A 179 7.83 -28.41 -4.27
CA ASN A 179 7.70 -29.88 -4.20
C ASN A 179 7.03 -30.38 -2.92
N LYS A 180 6.73 -29.48 -1.94
CA LYS A 180 6.18 -29.85 -0.64
C LYS A 180 4.82 -29.16 -0.41
N LYS A 181 3.82 -29.93 0.05
CA LYS A 181 2.49 -29.41 0.37
C LYS A 181 2.45 -28.53 1.63
N GLU A 182 3.41 -28.63 2.52
CA GLU A 182 3.48 -27.91 3.78
C GLU A 182 4.89 -27.36 4.01
N LEU A 183 4.98 -26.12 4.49
CA LEU A 183 6.22 -25.48 4.89
C LEU A 183 6.62 -26.01 6.28
N SER A 184 7.74 -26.70 6.37
CA SER A 184 8.27 -27.11 7.68
C SER A 184 8.82 -25.89 8.42
N GLU A 185 8.88 -25.98 9.75
CA GLU A 185 9.42 -24.92 10.60
C GLU A 185 10.86 -24.53 10.23
N ASN A 186 11.69 -25.52 9.89
CA ASN A 186 13.07 -25.29 9.45
C ASN A 186 13.14 -24.53 8.12
N ASN A 187 12.31 -24.90 7.14
CA ASN A 187 12.29 -24.20 5.85
C ASN A 187 11.77 -22.75 6.03
N SER A 188 10.82 -22.53 6.93
CA SER A 188 10.37 -21.21 7.30
C SER A 188 11.48 -20.35 7.93
N ARG A 189 12.29 -20.95 8.81
CA ARG A 189 13.47 -20.28 9.40
C ARG A 189 14.46 -19.86 8.32
N ASN A 190 14.78 -20.76 7.39
CA ASN A 190 15.69 -20.47 6.29
C ASN A 190 15.20 -19.29 5.44
N LEU A 191 13.91 -19.31 5.04
CA LEU A 191 13.29 -18.20 4.29
C LEU A 191 13.33 -16.88 5.06
N ARG A 192 13.11 -16.91 6.40
CA ARG A 192 13.18 -15.68 7.20
C ARG A 192 14.57 -15.09 7.21
N ILE A 193 15.61 -15.91 7.35
CA ILE A 193 17.01 -15.46 7.36
C ILE A 193 17.33 -14.81 6.01
N ILE A 194 17.02 -15.49 4.90
CA ILE A 194 17.27 -14.99 3.54
C ILE A 194 16.54 -13.66 3.31
N LEU A 195 15.25 -13.59 3.60
CA LEU A 195 14.45 -12.37 3.43
C LEU A 195 14.92 -11.24 4.34
N ASN A 196 15.41 -11.52 5.55
CA ASN A 196 15.95 -10.49 6.45
C ASN A 196 17.21 -9.85 5.86
N VAL A 197 18.14 -10.64 5.31
CA VAL A 197 19.36 -10.11 4.68
C VAL A 197 19.01 -9.27 3.44
N LEU A 198 18.18 -9.83 2.55
CA LEU A 198 17.74 -9.11 1.33
C LEU A 198 17.05 -7.80 1.68
N TYR A 199 16.14 -7.82 2.67
CA TYR A 199 15.42 -6.61 3.08
C TYR A 199 16.36 -5.56 3.70
N THR A 200 17.29 -5.97 4.56
CA THR A 200 18.22 -5.03 5.20
C THR A 200 19.11 -4.33 4.16
N ILE A 201 19.68 -5.09 3.21
CA ILE A 201 20.47 -4.50 2.12
C ILE A 201 19.60 -3.55 1.27
N THR A 202 18.38 -3.96 0.93
CA THR A 202 17.44 -3.14 0.16
C THR A 202 17.11 -1.83 0.88
N GLU A 203 16.89 -1.85 2.20
CA GLU A 203 16.62 -0.63 2.98
C GLU A 203 17.83 0.30 3.07
N VAL A 204 19.03 -0.26 3.17
CA VAL A 204 20.26 0.54 3.12
C VAL A 204 20.40 1.23 1.77
N ILE A 205 20.21 0.51 0.65
CA ILE A 205 20.23 1.07 -0.70
C ILE A 205 19.16 2.17 -0.87
N ARG A 206 17.95 1.97 -0.33
CA ARG A 206 16.88 2.98 -0.34
C ARG A 206 17.28 4.26 0.42
N LYS A 207 17.92 4.11 1.57
CA LYS A 207 18.43 5.25 2.34
C LYS A 207 19.47 6.03 1.53
N GLU A 208 20.41 5.33 0.89
CA GLU A 208 21.44 5.95 0.06
C GLU A 208 20.85 6.63 -1.18
N LYS A 209 19.83 6.06 -1.83
CA LYS A 209 19.12 6.70 -2.94
C LYS A 209 18.54 8.07 -2.55
N ASN A 210 18.06 8.21 -1.32
CA ASN A 210 17.51 9.46 -0.82
C ASN A 210 18.60 10.49 -0.41
N ASN A 211 19.85 10.07 -0.35
CA ASN A 211 20.99 10.91 0.05
C ASN A 211 21.70 11.46 -1.19
N ILE A 212 21.37 12.71 -1.57
CA ILE A 212 21.86 13.37 -2.80
C ILE A 212 23.40 13.50 -2.83
N CYS A 213 24.07 13.49 -1.67
CA CYS A 213 25.52 13.62 -1.54
C CYS A 213 26.22 12.27 -1.35
N SER A 214 25.57 11.15 -1.59
CA SER A 214 26.16 9.83 -1.37
C SER A 214 27.25 9.52 -2.41
N GLU A 215 28.39 9.05 -1.93
CA GLU A 215 29.45 8.48 -2.77
C GLU A 215 29.02 7.17 -3.45
N TYR A 216 27.86 6.61 -3.04
CA TYR A 216 27.34 5.30 -3.43
C TYR A 216 26.24 5.35 -4.49
N THR A 217 26.03 6.48 -5.18
CA THR A 217 25.00 6.61 -6.25
C THR A 217 25.13 5.54 -7.33
N HIS A 218 26.35 5.20 -7.70
CA HIS A 218 26.62 4.13 -8.69
C HIS A 218 26.09 2.76 -8.23
N HIS A 219 26.13 2.45 -6.92
CA HIS A 219 25.57 1.20 -6.39
C HIS A 219 24.05 1.17 -6.47
N VAL A 220 23.38 2.31 -6.30
CA VAL A 220 21.94 2.43 -6.46
C VAL A 220 21.50 2.18 -7.90
N GLU A 221 22.22 2.76 -8.87
CA GLU A 221 21.93 2.53 -10.30
C GLU A 221 22.18 1.08 -10.70
N SER A 222 23.31 0.51 -10.26
CA SER A 222 23.63 -0.91 -10.47
C SER A 222 22.56 -1.83 -9.89
N PHE A 223 22.10 -1.54 -8.66
CA PHE A 223 21.05 -2.30 -8.01
C PHE A 223 19.72 -2.24 -8.77
N CYS A 224 19.30 -1.06 -9.23
CA CYS A 224 18.09 -0.92 -10.04
C CYS A 224 18.19 -1.70 -11.36
N THR A 225 19.34 -1.65 -12.01
CA THR A 225 19.60 -2.38 -13.26
C THR A 225 19.57 -3.89 -13.03
N GLU A 226 20.28 -4.39 -12.03
CA GLU A 226 20.31 -5.81 -11.66
C GLU A 226 18.91 -6.34 -11.35
N MET A 227 18.08 -5.55 -10.66
CA MET A 227 16.75 -5.95 -10.26
C MET A 227 15.75 -6.01 -11.43
N LEU A 228 15.90 -5.12 -12.43
CA LEU A 228 14.94 -4.99 -13.53
C LEU A 228 15.29 -5.80 -14.77
N PHE A 229 16.59 -6.06 -15.03
CA PHE A 229 17.05 -6.69 -16.26
C PHE A 229 17.51 -8.15 -16.12
N ASN A 230 17.36 -8.76 -14.94
CA ASN A 230 17.63 -10.20 -14.80
C ASN A 230 16.49 -11.04 -15.35
N ASP A 231 16.82 -12.19 -15.98
CA ASP A 231 15.86 -13.12 -16.59
C ASP A 231 14.75 -13.57 -15.62
N GLU A 232 15.09 -13.77 -14.35
CA GLU A 232 14.12 -14.02 -13.27
C GLU A 232 14.18 -12.89 -12.24
N SER A 233 13.32 -11.89 -12.40
CA SER A 233 13.26 -10.76 -11.48
C SER A 233 12.84 -11.19 -10.07
N LEU A 234 13.55 -10.66 -9.06
CA LEU A 234 13.18 -10.87 -7.65
C LEU A 234 11.73 -10.42 -7.36
N ILE A 235 11.25 -9.38 -8.06
CA ILE A 235 9.87 -8.89 -7.94
C ILE A 235 8.87 -10.00 -8.34
N THR A 236 9.11 -10.68 -9.45
CA THR A 236 8.25 -11.78 -9.93
C THR A 236 8.26 -12.95 -8.95
N ILE A 237 9.45 -13.37 -8.47
CA ILE A 237 9.58 -14.43 -7.48
C ILE A 237 8.76 -14.13 -6.21
N LEU A 238 8.80 -12.90 -5.71
CA LEU A 238 8.04 -12.52 -4.51
C LEU A 238 6.53 -12.50 -4.76
N PHE A 239 6.07 -12.07 -5.94
CA PHE A 239 4.66 -12.16 -6.33
C PHE A 239 4.20 -13.62 -6.46
N ASP A 240 5.01 -14.51 -7.04
CA ASP A 240 4.71 -15.94 -7.15
C ASP A 240 4.63 -16.60 -5.77
N MET A 241 5.53 -16.24 -4.85
CA MET A 241 5.45 -16.67 -3.45
C MET A 241 4.12 -16.23 -2.80
N LEU A 242 3.65 -15.01 -3.10
CA LEU A 242 2.38 -14.49 -2.59
C LEU A 242 1.18 -15.26 -3.15
N VAL A 243 1.15 -15.54 -4.46
CA VAL A 243 0.09 -16.35 -5.10
C VAL A 243 -0.02 -17.71 -4.44
N ARG A 244 1.11 -18.39 -4.30
CA ARG A 244 1.17 -19.73 -3.67
C ARG A 244 0.69 -19.73 -2.23
N PHE A 245 1.08 -18.71 -1.47
CA PHE A 245 0.56 -18.56 -0.11
C PHE A 245 -0.98 -18.46 -0.10
N CYS A 246 -1.54 -17.73 -1.06
CA CYS A 246 -2.98 -17.53 -1.17
C CYS A 246 -3.75 -18.76 -1.69
N ASP A 247 -3.11 -19.65 -2.42
CA ASP A 247 -3.73 -20.86 -3.00
C ASP A 247 -3.61 -22.11 -2.10
N CYS A 248 -2.68 -22.09 -1.15
CA CYS A 248 -2.59 -23.14 -0.14
C CYS A 248 -3.80 -23.10 0.79
N HIS A 249 -4.70 -24.09 0.72
CA HIS A 249 -5.89 -24.22 1.58
C HIS A 249 -5.55 -24.41 3.07
N THR A 250 -4.39 -24.94 3.38
CA THR A 250 -3.80 -24.99 4.71
C THR A 250 -2.88 -23.78 4.83
N TYR A 251 -3.41 -22.70 5.39
CA TYR A 251 -2.59 -21.53 5.73
C TYR A 251 -1.36 -22.01 6.51
N SER A 252 -0.21 -21.98 5.87
CA SER A 252 1.03 -22.29 6.55
C SER A 252 1.32 -21.18 7.54
N TYR A 253 1.04 -21.43 8.82
CA TYR A 253 1.30 -20.50 9.92
C TYR A 253 2.77 -20.04 9.97
N HIS A 254 3.63 -20.76 9.30
CA HIS A 254 5.07 -20.51 9.27
C HIS A 254 5.53 -19.67 8.07
N PHE A 255 4.64 -19.35 7.13
CA PHE A 255 5.03 -18.57 5.93
C PHE A 255 5.36 -17.11 6.30
N PRO A 256 6.52 -16.57 5.90
CA PRO A 256 6.96 -15.23 6.29
C PRO A 256 6.32 -14.11 5.44
N LEU A 257 4.97 -14.09 5.36
CA LEU A 257 4.20 -13.17 4.51
C LEU A 257 4.58 -11.70 4.71
N LYS A 258 4.74 -11.26 5.96
CA LYS A 258 5.14 -9.89 6.28
C LYS A 258 6.44 -9.50 5.60
N LYS A 259 7.45 -10.38 5.67
CA LYS A 259 8.80 -10.13 5.12
C LYS A 259 8.79 -10.10 3.59
N VAL A 260 8.00 -10.98 2.95
CA VAL A 260 7.80 -11.01 1.50
C VAL A 260 7.18 -9.71 1.01
N LEU A 261 6.11 -9.24 1.66
CA LEU A 261 5.41 -8.02 1.26
C LEU A 261 6.23 -6.75 1.54
N LEU A 262 6.96 -6.70 2.65
CA LEU A 262 7.85 -5.59 2.96
C LEU A 262 8.97 -5.48 1.92
N LEU A 263 9.63 -6.60 1.59
CA LEU A 263 10.69 -6.62 0.57
C LEU A 263 10.13 -6.20 -0.79
N LEU A 264 9.01 -6.78 -1.23
CA LEU A 264 8.35 -6.42 -2.48
C LEU A 264 8.02 -4.91 -2.56
N TRP A 265 7.47 -4.35 -1.49
CA TRP A 265 7.18 -2.91 -1.44
C TRP A 265 8.44 -2.06 -1.61
N LYS A 266 9.53 -2.40 -0.90
CA LYS A 266 10.76 -1.63 -0.95
C LYS A 266 11.46 -1.71 -2.31
N LEU A 267 11.47 -2.89 -2.94
CA LEU A 267 11.97 -3.06 -4.29
C LEU A 267 11.20 -2.20 -5.30
N LEU A 268 9.85 -2.23 -5.23
CA LEU A 268 9.03 -1.36 -6.08
C LEU A 268 9.26 0.13 -5.80
N LEU A 269 9.47 0.52 -4.54
CA LEU A 269 9.73 1.90 -4.17
C LEU A 269 11.09 2.39 -4.70
N ILE A 270 12.11 1.55 -4.70
CA ILE A 270 13.43 1.87 -5.26
C ILE A 270 13.35 1.96 -6.79
N ALA A 271 12.71 0.98 -7.43
CA ALA A 271 12.64 0.90 -8.90
C ALA A 271 11.79 2.00 -9.51
N LEU A 272 10.62 2.26 -8.94
CA LEU A 272 9.66 3.22 -9.49
C LEU A 272 9.85 4.63 -8.94
N GLY A 273 10.42 4.77 -7.77
CA GLY A 273 10.49 6.02 -7.04
C GLY A 273 9.27 6.31 -6.17
N GLY A 274 9.41 7.26 -5.25
CA GLY A 274 8.35 7.72 -4.36
C GLY A 274 7.34 8.66 -5.04
N LEU A 275 6.37 9.14 -4.26
CA LEU A 275 5.33 10.02 -4.79
C LEU A 275 5.84 11.42 -5.15
N SER A 276 6.88 11.90 -4.49
CA SER A 276 7.56 13.17 -4.81
C SER A 276 8.32 13.07 -6.14
N GLU A 277 9.15 12.05 -6.31
CA GLU A 277 9.87 11.78 -7.56
C GLU A 277 8.87 11.62 -8.74
N LEU A 278 7.78 10.87 -8.52
CA LEU A 278 6.71 10.72 -9.52
C LEU A 278 6.06 12.06 -9.91
N GLU A 279 5.92 13.00 -8.99
CA GLU A 279 5.35 14.32 -9.30
C GLU A 279 6.33 15.17 -10.13
N GLU A 280 7.64 15.03 -9.90
CA GLU A 280 8.69 15.66 -10.69
C GLU A 280 8.76 15.08 -12.10
N THR A 281 8.87 13.76 -12.24
CA THR A 281 8.83 13.06 -13.54
C THR A 281 7.57 13.40 -14.34
N LYS A 282 6.43 13.52 -13.66
CA LYS A 282 5.18 13.95 -14.30
C LYS A 282 5.27 15.37 -14.85
N LYS A 283 5.97 16.29 -14.18
CA LYS A 283 6.17 17.66 -14.70
C LYS A 283 7.03 17.64 -15.95
N GLU A 284 8.11 16.85 -15.95
CA GLU A 284 9.00 16.65 -17.08
C GLU A 284 8.25 16.08 -18.28
N ILE A 285 7.59 14.92 -18.14
CA ILE A 285 6.80 14.29 -19.22
C ILE A 285 5.72 15.23 -19.77
N ARG A 286 5.13 16.10 -18.94
CA ARG A 286 4.16 17.10 -19.42
C ARG A 286 4.83 18.17 -20.27
N MET A 287 6.03 18.65 -19.90
CA MET A 287 6.80 19.61 -20.68
C MET A 287 7.21 19.03 -22.03
N ASP A 288 7.67 17.78 -22.06
CA ASP A 288 8.06 17.07 -23.29
C ASP A 288 6.88 16.89 -24.26
N ASN A 289 5.67 16.70 -23.72
CA ASN A 289 4.42 16.64 -24.49
C ASN A 289 3.83 18.04 -24.80
N GLY A 290 4.56 19.12 -24.60
CA GLY A 290 4.10 20.49 -24.86
C GLY A 290 2.94 20.95 -23.97
N LEU A 291 2.76 20.31 -22.81
CA LEU A 291 1.73 20.65 -21.85
C LEU A 291 2.30 21.50 -20.72
N PRO A 292 1.58 22.51 -20.23
CA PRO A 292 2.05 23.30 -19.10
C PRO A 292 2.29 22.42 -17.87
N PRO A 293 3.35 22.69 -17.08
CA PRO A 293 3.59 21.97 -15.84
C PRO A 293 2.39 22.11 -14.90
N GLU A 294 1.99 21.01 -14.29
CA GLU A 294 0.89 21.02 -13.33
C GLU A 294 1.43 21.48 -11.98
N HIS A 295 1.12 22.71 -11.59
CA HIS A 295 1.33 23.14 -10.21
C HIS A 295 0.29 22.42 -9.33
N ASP A 296 0.66 21.27 -8.79
CA ASP A 296 -0.11 20.69 -7.70
C ASP A 296 0.20 21.50 -6.44
N SER A 297 -0.78 22.27 -6.03
CA SER A 297 -0.76 23.06 -4.81
C SER A 297 -0.91 22.17 -3.57
N SER A 298 -0.05 21.17 -3.43
CA SER A 298 0.15 20.43 -2.17
C SER A 298 1.33 21.02 -1.38
N GLU A 299 2.17 21.85 -2.02
CA GLU A 299 3.20 22.60 -1.32
C GLU A 299 2.70 24.01 -1.03
N GLU A 300 2.81 24.41 0.21
CA GLU A 300 2.63 25.74 0.74
C GLU A 300 3.69 26.70 0.15
N GLN A 301 3.49 27.14 -1.08
CA GLN A 301 4.15 28.35 -1.52
C GLN A 301 3.39 29.54 -0.96
N GLN A 302 4.06 30.32 -0.13
CA GLN A 302 3.56 31.60 0.36
C GLN A 302 3.02 32.42 -0.82
N PRO A 303 1.83 32.99 -0.75
CA PRO A 303 1.25 33.77 -1.83
C PRO A 303 2.11 35.02 -2.03
N ASP A 304 2.59 35.21 -3.25
CA ASP A 304 3.14 36.50 -3.70
C ASP A 304 2.01 37.55 -3.58
N PRO A 305 2.15 38.56 -2.70
CA PRO A 305 1.04 39.48 -2.38
C PRO A 305 0.57 40.34 -3.54
N ASN A 306 1.35 40.45 -4.63
CA ASN A 306 1.11 41.41 -5.72
C ASN A 306 0.37 40.85 -6.93
N ARG A 307 0.06 39.55 -7.01
CA ARG A 307 -0.64 38.91 -8.15
C ARG A 307 -2.15 38.72 -7.96
N PHE A 308 -2.74 39.22 -6.87
CA PHE A 308 -4.08 38.85 -6.45
C PHE A 308 -5.17 39.89 -6.71
N LEU A 309 -4.89 41.07 -7.30
CA LEU A 309 -5.81 42.17 -7.23
C LEU A 309 -6.90 42.26 -8.31
N ASP A 310 -6.84 41.47 -9.42
CA ASP A 310 -7.70 41.79 -10.57
C ASP A 310 -8.98 40.97 -10.79
N VAL A 311 -9.24 39.89 -10.07
CA VAL A 311 -10.44 39.05 -10.35
C VAL A 311 -11.27 38.67 -9.12
N ILE A 312 -10.83 38.94 -7.91
CA ILE A 312 -11.47 38.45 -6.66
C ILE A 312 -12.35 39.47 -5.98
N ASN A 313 -12.27 40.74 -6.35
CA ASN A 313 -13.02 41.84 -5.68
C ASN A 313 -14.56 41.76 -5.79
N LEU A 314 -15.10 40.89 -6.65
CA LEU A 314 -16.56 40.75 -6.79
C LEU A 314 -17.18 39.60 -5.97
N ILE A 315 -16.37 38.65 -5.50
CA ILE A 315 -16.85 37.49 -4.71
C ILE A 315 -16.57 37.68 -3.21
N ASP A 316 -15.58 38.48 -2.86
CA ASP A 316 -15.20 38.73 -1.45
C ASP A 316 -16.15 39.68 -0.71
N LEU A 317 -17.07 40.34 -1.41
CA LEU A 317 -18.05 41.26 -0.82
C LEU A 317 -19.21 40.56 -0.09
N ILE A 318 -19.31 39.23 -0.14
CA ILE A 318 -20.42 38.46 0.46
C ILE A 318 -19.99 37.59 1.67
N GLY A 319 -18.72 37.61 2.06
CA GLY A 319 -18.23 36.63 3.06
C GLY A 319 -17.05 37.04 3.92
N GLU A 320 -17.08 38.23 4.53
CA GLU A 320 -16.17 38.55 5.64
C GLU A 320 -16.62 37.84 6.92
N SER A 321 -16.15 36.63 7.15
CA SER A 321 -15.89 36.17 8.52
C SER A 321 -14.89 34.97 8.51
N SER A 322 -13.73 35.23 9.09
CA SER A 322 -12.82 34.28 9.71
C SER A 322 -12.35 33.07 8.87
N GLN A 323 -11.41 33.28 7.94
CA GLN A 323 -10.42 32.20 7.69
C GLN A 323 -9.16 32.78 7.03
N ARG A 324 -8.17 33.17 7.84
CA ARG A 324 -6.79 33.42 7.38
C ARG A 324 -6.18 32.08 6.90
N GLY A 325 -5.65 32.05 5.66
CA GLY A 325 -4.62 31.10 5.29
C GLY A 325 -4.98 29.95 4.37
N ARG A 326 -6.11 29.92 3.62
CA ARG A 326 -6.38 28.82 2.66
C ARG A 326 -6.18 29.28 1.22
N VAL A 327 -5.17 28.68 0.54
CA VAL A 327 -4.98 28.83 -0.90
C VAL A 327 -6.17 28.20 -1.65
N LYS A 328 -7.00 29.02 -2.29
CA LYS A 328 -8.12 28.55 -3.14
C LYS A 328 -7.53 27.79 -4.36
N LYS A 329 -7.75 26.51 -4.47
CA LYS A 329 -7.31 25.70 -5.61
C LYS A 329 -8.01 26.16 -6.89
N ARG A 330 -7.25 26.58 -7.90
CA ARG A 330 -7.80 27.04 -9.18
C ARG A 330 -8.64 25.94 -9.85
N PRO A 331 -9.81 26.27 -10.43
CA PRO A 331 -10.62 25.30 -11.17
C PRO A 331 -9.85 24.79 -12.40
N LYS A 332 -10.09 23.56 -12.80
CA LYS A 332 -9.58 22.97 -14.04
C LYS A 332 -10.74 22.72 -14.99
N VAL A 333 -10.57 23.11 -16.24
CA VAL A 333 -11.57 22.91 -17.32
C VAL A 333 -10.94 22.00 -18.38
N ARG A 334 -11.65 20.96 -18.81
CA ARG A 334 -11.21 20.11 -19.92
C ARG A 334 -11.55 20.74 -21.26
N GLN A 335 -10.79 20.40 -22.31
CA GLN A 335 -11.07 20.86 -23.65
C GLN A 335 -12.48 20.47 -24.13
N GLU A 336 -12.93 19.26 -23.81
CA GLU A 336 -14.30 18.79 -24.11
C GLU A 336 -15.37 19.65 -23.42
N GLU A 337 -15.15 20.04 -22.19
CA GLU A 337 -16.06 20.91 -21.43
C GLU A 337 -16.11 22.31 -22.02
N HIS A 338 -14.98 22.84 -22.44
CA HIS A 338 -14.88 24.11 -23.14
C HIS A 338 -15.60 24.06 -24.49
N ASN A 339 -15.36 23.04 -25.31
CA ASN A 339 -16.03 22.86 -26.59
C ASN A 339 -17.54 22.71 -26.42
N LYS A 340 -17.99 21.97 -25.41
CA LYS A 340 -19.41 21.85 -25.07
C LYS A 340 -20.03 23.19 -24.65
N PHE A 341 -19.29 23.99 -23.91
CA PHE A 341 -19.75 25.33 -23.54
C PHE A 341 -19.88 26.24 -24.74
N LEU A 342 -18.87 26.26 -25.64
CA LEU A 342 -18.93 27.00 -26.92
C LEU A 342 -20.12 26.58 -27.75
N ARG A 343 -20.31 25.28 -27.99
CA ARG A 343 -21.45 24.74 -28.77
C ARG A 343 -22.78 25.16 -28.17
N ASN A 344 -22.94 25.06 -26.84
CA ASN A 344 -24.17 25.46 -26.18
C ASN A 344 -24.39 26.99 -26.23
N ALA A 345 -23.34 27.79 -26.19
CA ALA A 345 -23.44 29.23 -26.36
C ALA A 345 -23.91 29.60 -27.78
N ARG A 346 -23.32 28.99 -28.81
CA ARG A 346 -23.70 29.19 -30.19
C ARG A 346 -25.14 28.77 -30.49
N LEU A 347 -25.56 27.59 -30.04
CA LEU A 347 -26.95 27.12 -30.20
C LEU A 347 -28.00 28.06 -29.58
N ARG A 348 -27.59 28.95 -28.67
CA ARG A 348 -28.49 29.92 -28.06
C ARG A 348 -28.52 31.29 -28.76
N PHE A 349 -27.47 31.63 -29.49
CA PHE A 349 -27.28 32.97 -30.04
C PHE A 349 -27.13 32.99 -31.54
N GLU A 350 -26.89 31.84 -32.20
CA GLU A 350 -26.84 31.69 -33.66
C GLU A 350 -27.86 30.65 -34.12
N ASP A 351 -28.58 30.94 -35.19
CA ASP A 351 -29.58 30.02 -35.76
C ASP A 351 -28.89 28.82 -36.43
N SER A 352 -29.12 27.65 -35.91
CA SER A 352 -29.18 26.26 -36.40
C SER A 352 -28.17 25.68 -37.41
N ASN A 353 -27.12 26.37 -37.89
CA ASN A 353 -26.14 25.81 -38.85
C ASN A 353 -24.69 25.75 -38.33
N VAL A 354 -24.50 25.39 -37.06
CA VAL A 354 -23.18 25.30 -36.49
C VAL A 354 -22.50 23.99 -36.90
N LYS A 355 -21.41 24.05 -37.66
CA LYS A 355 -20.53 22.92 -37.98
C LYS A 355 -19.78 22.50 -36.68
N ASP A 356 -19.58 21.20 -36.53
CA ASP A 356 -19.00 20.62 -35.28
C ASP A 356 -17.55 21.09 -34.98
N ASP A 357 -16.80 21.58 -35.97
CA ASP A 357 -15.40 21.97 -35.87
C ASP A 357 -15.15 23.49 -35.69
N ASP A 358 -16.21 24.27 -35.59
CA ASP A 358 -16.05 25.72 -35.58
C ASP A 358 -15.76 26.25 -34.19
N THR A 359 -14.50 26.63 -33.92
CA THR A 359 -14.03 27.20 -32.68
C THR A 359 -14.12 28.72 -32.61
N ASP A 360 -14.73 29.37 -33.64
CA ASP A 360 -14.79 30.82 -33.75
C ASP A 360 -15.76 31.45 -32.73
N VAL A 361 -15.38 32.59 -32.23
CA VAL A 361 -16.10 33.34 -31.19
C VAL A 361 -16.91 34.50 -31.80
N VAL A 362 -16.85 34.63 -33.13
CA VAL A 362 -17.51 35.73 -33.89
C VAL A 362 -19.04 35.59 -33.78
N GLY A 363 -19.70 36.68 -33.43
CA GLY A 363 -21.16 36.73 -33.26
C GLY A 363 -21.69 36.49 -31.87
N LEU A 364 -20.85 36.07 -30.93
CA LEU A 364 -21.27 35.85 -29.55
C LEU A 364 -21.26 37.17 -28.72
N PRO A 365 -22.19 37.34 -27.76
CA PRO A 365 -22.22 38.49 -26.88
C PRO A 365 -20.92 38.70 -26.09
N ALA A 366 -20.47 39.94 -25.88
CA ALA A 366 -19.23 40.26 -25.20
C ALA A 366 -19.05 39.59 -23.81
N PRO A 367 -20.06 39.41 -22.95
CA PRO A 367 -19.91 38.65 -21.69
C PRO A 367 -19.60 37.17 -21.90
N ILE A 368 -20.09 36.58 -22.98
CA ILE A 368 -19.81 35.19 -23.34
C ILE A 368 -18.37 35.07 -23.81
N CYS A 369 -17.90 35.99 -24.66
CA CYS A 369 -16.52 36.04 -25.14
C CYS A 369 -15.55 36.18 -23.96
N SER A 370 -15.80 37.09 -23.01
CA SER A 370 -15.01 37.24 -21.79
C SER A 370 -15.02 35.95 -20.93
N SER A 371 -16.16 35.26 -20.84
CA SER A 371 -16.26 33.97 -20.14
C SER A 371 -15.40 32.89 -20.81
N ILE A 372 -15.39 32.83 -22.15
CA ILE A 372 -14.55 31.92 -22.94
C ILE A 372 -13.06 32.18 -22.69
N GLU A 373 -12.64 33.44 -22.67
CA GLU A 373 -11.25 33.81 -22.36
C GLU A 373 -10.84 33.38 -20.95
N ILE A 374 -11.71 33.57 -19.97
CA ILE A 374 -11.48 33.10 -18.59
C ILE A 374 -11.36 31.58 -18.57
N ILE A 375 -12.25 30.86 -19.25
CA ILE A 375 -12.24 29.38 -19.33
C ILE A 375 -10.93 28.92 -19.98
N LYS A 376 -10.47 29.56 -21.07
CA LYS A 376 -9.20 29.23 -21.73
C LYS A 376 -8.01 29.31 -20.79
N LYS A 377 -7.99 30.27 -19.84
CA LYS A 377 -6.92 30.37 -18.82
C LYS A 377 -6.90 29.20 -17.84
N HIS A 378 -7.97 28.45 -17.72
CA HIS A 378 -8.11 27.30 -16.83
C HIS A 378 -8.12 25.95 -17.57
N LEU A 379 -7.85 25.97 -18.89
CA LEU A 379 -7.78 24.73 -19.68
C LEU A 379 -6.70 23.79 -19.14
N TYR A 380 -7.08 22.54 -19.06
CA TYR A 380 -6.22 21.48 -18.58
C TYR A 380 -6.37 20.24 -19.47
N THR A 381 -5.30 19.85 -20.12
CA THR A 381 -5.23 18.59 -20.88
C THR A 381 -4.60 17.51 -20.00
N PRO A 382 -5.32 16.45 -19.65
CA PRO A 382 -4.74 15.33 -18.91
C PRO A 382 -3.76 14.56 -19.79
N LEU A 383 -2.65 14.09 -19.21
CA LEU A 383 -1.64 13.31 -19.94
C LEU A 383 -2.24 12.05 -20.58
N GLY A 384 -3.18 11.39 -19.88
CA GLY A 384 -3.86 10.22 -20.44
C GLY A 384 -4.62 10.48 -21.76
N GLN A 385 -5.01 11.72 -22.05
CA GLN A 385 -5.59 12.07 -23.34
C GLN A 385 -4.54 11.99 -24.45
N ARG A 386 -3.30 12.42 -24.18
CA ARG A 386 -2.18 12.27 -25.12
C ARG A 386 -1.85 10.82 -25.40
N HIS A 387 -1.89 9.97 -24.35
CA HIS A 387 -1.72 8.52 -24.56
C HIS A 387 -2.78 7.93 -25.46
N VAL A 388 -4.07 8.30 -25.28
CA VAL A 388 -5.15 7.83 -26.13
C VAL A 388 -5.03 8.37 -27.58
N GLU A 389 -4.64 9.63 -27.77
CA GLU A 389 -4.41 10.24 -29.08
C GLU A 389 -3.26 9.53 -29.81
N ARG A 390 -2.12 9.30 -29.13
CA ARG A 390 -0.97 8.55 -29.68
C ARG A 390 -1.38 7.13 -30.07
N GLU A 391 -2.10 6.44 -29.21
CA GLU A 391 -2.58 5.08 -29.47
C GLU A 391 -3.50 5.00 -30.70
N LYS A 392 -4.38 5.98 -30.89
CA LYS A 392 -5.23 6.08 -32.09
C LYS A 392 -4.40 6.30 -33.34
N LEU A 393 -3.35 7.11 -33.29
CA LEU A 393 -2.45 7.35 -34.43
C LEU A 393 -1.69 6.08 -34.81
N VAL A 394 -1.11 5.36 -33.83
CA VAL A 394 -0.42 4.08 -34.05
C VAL A 394 -1.35 3.05 -34.68
N ARG A 395 -2.61 2.95 -34.23
CA ARG A 395 -3.60 2.02 -34.79
C ARG A 395 -4.01 2.39 -36.21
N SER A 396 -4.16 3.68 -36.51
CA SER A 396 -4.61 4.14 -37.83
C SER A 396 -3.48 4.20 -38.86
N HIS A 397 -2.25 4.37 -38.44
CA HIS A 397 -1.10 4.56 -39.31
C HIS A 397 0.13 3.79 -38.77
N PRO A 398 0.10 2.46 -38.73
CA PRO A 398 1.16 1.65 -38.11
C PRO A 398 2.50 1.77 -38.82
N ASP A 399 2.52 1.99 -40.13
CA ASP A 399 3.74 2.09 -40.93
C ASP A 399 4.47 3.44 -40.76
N THR A 400 3.71 4.52 -40.54
CA THR A 400 4.26 5.88 -40.41
C THR A 400 4.49 6.31 -38.97
N HIS A 401 3.78 5.67 -38.03
CA HIS A 401 3.92 5.91 -36.60
C HIS A 401 4.17 4.57 -35.90
N PRO A 402 5.42 4.05 -35.93
CA PRO A 402 5.72 2.81 -35.23
C PRO A 402 5.51 2.96 -33.74
N ASP A 403 5.14 1.85 -33.11
CA ASP A 403 4.95 1.82 -31.64
C ASP A 403 6.32 1.79 -30.94
N GLU A 404 6.97 2.93 -30.81
CA GLU A 404 8.20 3.08 -30.06
C GLU A 404 7.88 2.98 -28.57
N ILE A 405 8.28 1.87 -27.94
CA ILE A 405 8.11 1.64 -26.52
C ILE A 405 9.34 2.19 -25.80
N GLU A 406 9.14 3.19 -24.97
CA GLU A 406 10.16 3.69 -24.08
C GLU A 406 10.32 2.73 -22.88
N LEU A 407 11.52 2.17 -22.71
CA LEU A 407 11.83 1.22 -21.64
C LEU A 407 11.97 1.91 -20.29
N THR A 408 10.88 2.41 -19.74
CA THR A 408 10.84 2.96 -18.40
C THR A 408 10.81 1.83 -17.36
N PRO A 409 11.23 2.06 -16.10
CA PRO A 409 11.09 1.05 -15.04
C PRO A 409 9.64 0.57 -14.85
N ALA A 410 8.65 1.45 -15.07
CA ALA A 410 7.24 1.11 -15.00
C ALA A 410 6.81 0.20 -16.14
N GLU A 411 7.35 0.40 -17.36
CA GLU A 411 7.12 -0.46 -18.50
C GLU A 411 7.67 -1.87 -18.26
N LEU A 412 8.93 -1.96 -17.84
CA LEU A 412 9.59 -3.23 -17.54
C LEU A 412 8.85 -4.03 -16.46
N ILE A 413 8.43 -3.37 -15.38
CA ILE A 413 7.64 -4.01 -14.32
C ILE A 413 6.29 -4.46 -14.85
N TYR A 414 5.62 -3.68 -15.69
CA TYR A 414 4.35 -4.08 -16.27
C TYR A 414 4.51 -5.30 -17.18
N GLU A 415 5.52 -5.31 -18.04
CA GLU A 415 5.85 -6.41 -18.94
C GLU A 415 6.13 -7.71 -18.17
N MET A 416 6.97 -7.65 -17.13
CA MET A 416 7.28 -8.79 -16.27
C MET A 416 6.06 -9.35 -15.54
N LEU A 417 5.16 -8.49 -15.08
CA LEU A 417 3.99 -8.91 -14.31
C LEU A 417 2.81 -9.30 -15.20
N PHE A 418 2.78 -8.85 -16.46
CA PHE A 418 1.63 -8.95 -17.35
C PHE A 418 1.06 -10.37 -17.47
N PRO A 419 1.84 -11.43 -17.64
CA PRO A 419 1.31 -12.78 -17.82
C PRO A 419 0.41 -13.27 -16.67
N ASN A 420 0.77 -12.96 -15.42
CA ASN A 420 0.03 -13.39 -14.21
C ASN A 420 -0.59 -12.19 -13.47
N PHE A 421 -0.75 -11.03 -14.14
CA PHE A 421 -1.11 -9.77 -13.50
C PHE A 421 -2.38 -9.85 -12.67
N ASN A 422 -3.42 -10.51 -13.19
CA ASN A 422 -4.69 -10.64 -12.47
C ASN A 422 -4.55 -11.49 -11.20
N GLU A 423 -3.77 -12.57 -11.24
CA GLU A 423 -3.53 -13.44 -10.07
C GLU A 423 -2.77 -12.71 -8.97
N TYR A 424 -1.79 -11.89 -9.33
CA TYR A 424 -1.07 -11.04 -8.39
C TYR A 424 -1.99 -10.04 -7.71
N MET A 425 -2.87 -9.38 -8.48
CA MET A 425 -3.85 -8.44 -7.92
C MET A 425 -4.86 -9.13 -7.01
N VAL A 426 -5.37 -10.30 -7.40
CA VAL A 426 -6.27 -11.12 -6.57
C VAL A 426 -5.60 -11.52 -5.26
N SER A 427 -4.34 -11.93 -5.30
CA SER A 427 -3.59 -12.34 -4.12
C SER A 427 -3.39 -11.20 -3.13
N LEU A 428 -3.06 -9.99 -3.60
CA LEU A 428 -3.01 -8.81 -2.75
C LEU A 428 -4.36 -8.51 -2.09
N LEU A 429 -5.48 -8.63 -2.83
CA LEU A 429 -6.82 -8.42 -2.27
C LEU A 429 -7.23 -9.51 -1.27
N LYS A 430 -6.86 -10.79 -1.51
CA LYS A 430 -7.05 -11.88 -0.54
C LYS A 430 -6.35 -11.58 0.79
N VAL A 431 -5.12 -11.03 0.74
CA VAL A 431 -4.38 -10.63 1.94
C VAL A 431 -5.07 -9.49 2.68
N VAL A 432 -5.58 -8.47 1.99
CA VAL A 432 -6.36 -7.38 2.61
C VAL A 432 -7.60 -7.93 3.31
N LEU A 433 -8.34 -8.83 2.67
CA LEU A 433 -9.50 -9.50 3.27
C LEU A 433 -9.13 -10.31 4.50
N TRP A 434 -8.03 -11.04 4.45
CA TRP A 434 -7.56 -11.86 5.55
C TRP A 434 -7.20 -11.01 6.77
N CYS A 435 -6.43 -9.93 6.60
CA CYS A 435 -6.09 -9.00 7.67
C CYS A 435 -7.33 -8.29 8.24
N GLY A 436 -8.31 -7.93 7.39
CA GLY A 436 -9.56 -7.29 7.81
C GLY A 436 -10.45 -8.19 8.65
N LYS A 437 -10.57 -9.48 8.33
CA LYS A 437 -11.36 -10.46 9.10
C LYS A 437 -10.76 -10.78 10.48
N PHE A 438 -9.45 -10.75 10.60
CA PHE A 438 -8.75 -11.04 11.85
C PHE A 438 -9.19 -10.15 13.02
N ARG A 439 -9.66 -8.93 12.70
CA ARG A 439 -10.03 -7.94 13.71
C ARG A 439 -11.45 -8.13 14.28
N THR A 440 -12.37 -8.67 13.47
CA THR A 440 -13.78 -8.80 13.89
C THR A 440 -14.14 -10.15 14.50
N GLU A 441 -13.58 -11.24 13.98
CA GLU A 441 -14.00 -12.59 14.39
C GLU A 441 -13.12 -13.20 15.50
N ARG A 442 -11.84 -12.86 15.57
CA ARG A 442 -10.92 -13.45 16.57
C ARG A 442 -10.83 -12.71 17.89
N LEU A 443 -11.23 -11.45 17.96
CA LEU A 443 -11.46 -10.79 19.26
C LEU A 443 -12.52 -11.51 20.12
N PHE A 444 -13.46 -12.21 19.45
CA PHE A 444 -14.55 -12.94 20.12
C PHE A 444 -14.40 -14.47 20.08
N SER A 445 -13.58 -15.04 19.22
CA SER A 445 -13.41 -16.49 19.11
C SER A 445 -12.25 -17.10 19.90
N GLY A 446 -11.54 -16.30 20.68
CA GLY A 446 -10.69 -16.74 21.80
C GLY A 446 -9.67 -17.85 21.52
N ARG A 447 -8.97 -17.83 20.39
CA ARG A 447 -7.82 -18.73 20.17
C ARG A 447 -6.56 -17.95 19.88
N PRO A 448 -5.73 -17.63 20.89
CA PRO A 448 -4.31 -17.45 20.64
C PRO A 448 -3.70 -18.83 20.30
N PRO A 449 -2.74 -18.94 19.38
CA PRO A 449 -2.00 -20.18 19.21
C PRO A 449 -1.06 -20.39 20.41
N ILE A 450 -1.61 -21.01 21.47
CA ILE A 450 -0.85 -21.33 22.70
C ILE A 450 -0.21 -22.71 22.55
N SER A 451 0.57 -22.96 21.55
CA SER A 451 1.27 -24.23 21.41
C SER A 451 2.77 -24.13 21.74
N GLY A 452 3.18 -23.30 22.68
CA GLY A 452 4.59 -23.14 23.02
C GLY A 452 4.90 -22.62 24.42
N LEU A 453 3.87 -22.43 25.27
CA LEU A 453 4.10 -21.97 26.64
C LEU A 453 4.61 -23.11 27.51
N ALA A 454 5.83 -22.98 28.04
CA ALA A 454 6.37 -23.90 29.02
C ALA A 454 5.45 -24.00 30.24
N PRO A 455 5.16 -25.22 30.73
CA PRO A 455 4.24 -25.42 31.87
C PRO A 455 4.70 -24.81 33.19
N GLU A 456 5.95 -24.42 33.29
CA GLU A 456 6.64 -24.04 34.55
C GLU A 456 6.75 -22.52 34.79
N ALA A 457 6.24 -21.67 33.86
CA ALA A 457 6.33 -20.23 34.03
C ALA A 457 5.32 -19.66 35.03
N ASP A 458 5.74 -18.64 35.76
CA ASP A 458 4.94 -17.90 36.73
C ASP A 458 3.65 -17.34 36.08
N PRO A 459 2.49 -17.36 36.76
CA PRO A 459 1.22 -16.88 36.21
C PRO A 459 1.28 -15.46 35.59
N ASN A 460 2.03 -14.55 36.25
CA ASN A 460 2.21 -13.19 35.78
C ASN A 460 3.03 -13.12 34.48
N SER A 461 4.07 -13.94 34.33
CA SER A 461 4.86 -14.04 33.13
C SER A 461 4.07 -14.60 31.95
N ARG A 462 3.15 -15.54 32.18
CA ARG A 462 2.25 -16.09 31.14
C ARG A 462 1.28 -15.05 30.62
N ILE A 463 0.74 -14.20 31.52
CA ILE A 463 -0.16 -13.11 31.14
C ILE A 463 0.58 -12.07 30.31
N LEU A 464 1.74 -11.64 30.77
CA LEU A 464 2.61 -10.70 30.06
C LEU A 464 2.93 -11.20 28.65
N TYR A 465 3.35 -12.46 28.54
CA TYR A 465 3.65 -13.10 27.26
C TYR A 465 2.42 -13.14 26.32
N SER A 466 1.24 -13.42 26.86
CA SER A 466 0.01 -13.42 26.09
C SER A 466 -0.37 -12.03 25.55
N VAL A 467 -0.14 -10.97 26.33
CA VAL A 467 -0.35 -9.57 25.92
C VAL A 467 0.65 -9.17 24.82
N VAL A 468 1.92 -9.49 25.00
CA VAL A 468 2.97 -9.23 24.01
C VAL A 468 2.65 -9.91 22.68
N LEU A 469 2.28 -11.19 22.71
CA LEU A 469 1.88 -11.94 21.51
C LEU A 469 0.66 -11.33 20.81
N TYR A 470 -0.31 -10.85 21.58
CA TYR A 470 -1.50 -10.18 21.05
C TYR A 470 -1.16 -8.87 20.34
N ILE A 471 -0.33 -8.03 20.98
CA ILE A 471 0.16 -6.78 20.39
C ILE A 471 0.97 -7.06 19.11
N ASP A 472 1.87 -8.04 19.13
CA ASP A 472 2.67 -8.41 17.95
C ASP A 472 1.80 -8.91 16.79
N LEU A 473 0.71 -9.62 17.06
CA LEU A 473 -0.24 -10.05 16.05
C LEU A 473 -0.96 -8.87 15.37
N PHE A 474 -1.41 -7.88 16.14
CA PHE A 474 -2.02 -6.66 15.57
C PHE A 474 -1.00 -5.86 14.78
N ARG A 475 0.19 -5.65 15.34
CA ARG A 475 1.32 -5.00 14.68
C ARG A 475 1.65 -5.70 13.36
N HIS A 476 1.72 -7.03 13.33
CA HIS A 476 1.94 -7.84 12.13
C HIS A 476 0.91 -7.55 11.03
N ASN A 477 -0.40 -7.52 11.37
CA ASN A 477 -1.45 -7.23 10.41
C ASN A 477 -1.42 -5.77 9.91
N GLU A 478 -1.09 -4.82 10.77
CA GLU A 478 -0.93 -3.41 10.41
C GLU A 478 0.22 -3.21 9.41
N ILE A 479 1.35 -3.88 9.63
CA ILE A 479 2.51 -3.83 8.74
C ILE A 479 2.18 -4.45 7.37
N ILE A 480 1.46 -5.56 7.34
CA ILE A 480 0.99 -6.18 6.09
C ILE A 480 0.08 -5.21 5.32
N LEU A 481 -0.90 -4.59 5.98
CA LEU A 481 -1.79 -3.61 5.34
C LEU A 481 -1.02 -2.37 4.85
N LYS A 482 -0.01 -1.91 5.60
CA LYS A 482 0.91 -0.83 5.20
C LYS A 482 1.59 -1.19 3.88
N ALA A 483 2.22 -2.36 3.79
CA ALA A 483 2.93 -2.81 2.60
C ALA A 483 1.99 -3.00 1.40
N VAL A 484 0.86 -3.71 1.55
CA VAL A 484 -0.09 -3.94 0.44
C VAL A 484 -0.69 -2.63 -0.07
N SER A 485 -1.05 -1.70 0.82
CA SER A 485 -1.60 -0.41 0.41
C SER A 485 -0.59 0.43 -0.37
N ALA A 486 0.68 0.36 0.01
CA ALA A 486 1.77 1.03 -0.70
C ALA A 486 2.00 0.42 -2.09
N ILE A 487 2.09 -0.91 -2.20
CA ILE A 487 2.25 -1.63 -3.47
C ILE A 487 1.12 -1.24 -4.44
N LEU A 488 -0.13 -1.33 -4.01
CA LEU A 488 -1.29 -0.99 -4.85
C LEU A 488 -1.26 0.48 -5.31
N LEU A 489 -0.90 1.40 -4.42
CA LEU A 489 -0.87 2.83 -4.76
C LEU A 489 0.28 3.18 -5.69
N LEU A 490 1.49 2.65 -5.45
CA LEU A 490 2.66 2.86 -6.30
C LEU A 490 2.38 2.36 -7.72
N LEU A 491 1.98 1.10 -7.87
CA LEU A 491 1.66 0.55 -9.19
C LEU A 491 0.58 1.36 -9.91
N LEU A 492 -0.55 1.68 -9.25
CA LEU A 492 -1.61 2.49 -9.87
C LEU A 492 -1.14 3.88 -10.31
N LYS A 493 -0.21 4.50 -9.59
CA LYS A 493 0.24 5.83 -9.93
C LYS A 493 1.30 5.84 -11.02
N HIS A 494 2.28 4.93 -10.95
CA HIS A 494 3.35 4.84 -11.94
C HIS A 494 2.85 4.30 -13.27
N LEU A 495 2.02 3.25 -13.29
CA LEU A 495 1.38 2.76 -14.51
C LEU A 495 0.51 3.85 -15.16
N LYS A 496 -0.18 4.68 -14.36
CA LYS A 496 -0.95 5.80 -14.92
C LYS A 496 -0.07 6.87 -15.57
N LEU A 497 1.13 7.09 -15.06
CA LEU A 497 2.08 8.04 -15.64
C LEU A 497 2.67 7.46 -16.91
N ASN A 498 3.04 6.18 -16.90
CA ASN A 498 3.63 5.49 -18.03
C ASN A 498 2.65 5.37 -19.20
N ASN A 499 1.53 4.68 -18.99
CA ASN A 499 0.47 4.56 -19.99
C ASN A 499 -0.92 4.43 -19.34
N VAL A 500 -1.90 5.16 -19.88
CA VAL A 500 -3.27 5.14 -19.33
C VAL A 500 -3.94 3.77 -19.49
N TYR A 501 -3.61 2.99 -20.52
CA TYR A 501 -4.19 1.66 -20.75
C TYR A 501 -3.68 0.63 -19.74
N GLN A 502 -2.41 0.67 -19.36
CA GLN A 502 -1.85 -0.16 -18.28
C GLN A 502 -2.54 0.13 -16.94
N PHE A 503 -2.71 1.42 -16.61
CA PHE A 503 -3.46 1.83 -15.42
C PHE A 503 -4.92 1.34 -15.45
N GLU A 504 -5.59 1.46 -16.59
CA GLU A 504 -7.00 1.02 -16.70
C GLU A 504 -7.12 -0.50 -16.65
N TYR A 505 -6.16 -1.25 -17.21
CA TYR A 505 -6.09 -2.72 -17.06
C TYR A 505 -5.98 -3.12 -15.60
N MET A 506 -5.01 -2.58 -14.86
CA MET A 506 -4.90 -2.81 -13.42
C MET A 506 -6.18 -2.42 -12.67
N SER A 507 -6.77 -1.27 -13.03
CA SER A 507 -8.03 -0.80 -12.43
C SER A 507 -9.18 -1.77 -12.67
N GLN A 508 -9.29 -2.35 -13.88
CA GLN A 508 -10.29 -3.36 -14.21
C GLN A 508 -10.09 -4.65 -13.44
N CYS A 509 -8.85 -5.17 -13.37
CA CYS A 509 -8.52 -6.35 -12.55
C CYS A 509 -8.96 -6.16 -11.10
N LEU A 510 -8.64 -5.00 -10.50
CA LEU A 510 -9.03 -4.72 -9.11
C LEU A 510 -10.55 -4.58 -8.94
N VAL A 511 -11.24 -3.88 -9.84
CA VAL A 511 -12.69 -3.66 -9.75
C VAL A 511 -13.47 -4.95 -9.99
N THR A 512 -13.06 -5.77 -10.95
CA THR A 512 -13.65 -7.10 -11.22
C THR A 512 -13.53 -8.00 -9.99
N ASN A 513 -12.42 -7.90 -9.24
CA ASN A 513 -12.19 -8.63 -8.01
C ASN A 513 -12.75 -7.91 -6.75
N ASN A 514 -13.75 -7.05 -6.91
CA ASN A 514 -14.53 -6.42 -5.84
C ASN A 514 -13.73 -5.53 -4.86
N VAL A 515 -12.62 -4.93 -5.28
CA VAL A 515 -11.81 -4.04 -4.42
C VAL A 515 -12.63 -2.93 -3.77
N LEU A 516 -13.63 -2.36 -4.47
CA LEU A 516 -14.47 -1.28 -3.92
C LEU A 516 -15.25 -1.76 -2.69
N THR A 517 -15.83 -2.97 -2.75
CA THR A 517 -16.55 -3.58 -1.65
C THR A 517 -15.61 -3.93 -0.49
N ILE A 518 -14.44 -4.49 -0.79
CA ILE A 518 -13.42 -4.88 0.21
C ILE A 518 -12.96 -3.66 1.01
N LEU A 519 -12.57 -2.59 0.33
CA LEU A 519 -12.09 -1.38 0.98
C LEU A 519 -13.20 -0.63 1.74
N MET A 520 -14.43 -0.61 1.21
CA MET A 520 -15.57 -0.01 1.93
C MET A 520 -15.95 -0.82 3.16
N ALA A 521 -15.87 -2.15 3.12
CA ALA A 521 -16.06 -3.01 4.29
C ALA A 521 -14.99 -2.75 5.35
N PHE A 522 -13.73 -2.53 4.95
CA PHE A 522 -12.67 -2.09 5.85
C PHE A 522 -13.02 -0.76 6.52
N PHE A 523 -13.43 0.27 5.77
CA PHE A 523 -13.81 1.58 6.31
C PHE A 523 -15.12 1.60 7.10
N LYS A 524 -15.91 0.54 7.06
CA LYS A 524 -17.09 0.39 7.93
C LYS A 524 -16.73 0.28 9.41
N GLN A 525 -15.52 -0.15 9.75
CA GLN A 525 -15.01 -0.25 11.12
C GLN A 525 -14.86 1.13 11.79
N ASN A 526 -14.57 1.14 13.09
CA ASN A 526 -14.24 2.37 13.81
C ASN A 526 -12.82 2.84 13.47
N ILE A 527 -12.68 3.60 12.38
CA ILE A 527 -11.38 4.08 11.90
C ILE A 527 -10.78 5.12 12.86
N ALA A 528 -11.59 5.94 13.51
CA ALA A 528 -11.09 6.93 14.47
C ALA A 528 -10.34 6.24 15.64
N GLY A 529 -10.94 5.21 16.24
CA GLY A 529 -10.27 4.42 17.26
C GLY A 529 -9.08 3.62 16.71
N PHE A 530 -9.14 3.23 15.42
CA PHE A 530 -8.09 2.46 14.78
C PHE A 530 -6.80 3.29 14.55
N VAL A 531 -6.92 4.52 14.09
CA VAL A 531 -5.76 5.39 13.85
C VAL A 531 -5.10 5.89 15.15
N THR A 532 -5.79 5.81 16.28
CA THR A 532 -5.26 6.19 17.59
C THR A 532 -4.73 5.02 18.41
N THR A 533 -4.91 3.78 17.95
CA THR A 533 -4.41 2.60 18.64
C THR A 533 -2.94 2.37 18.29
N LEU A 534 -2.07 2.40 19.28
CA LEU A 534 -0.65 2.06 19.15
C LEU A 534 -0.45 0.60 19.54
N ASN A 535 -0.09 -0.24 18.56
CA ASN A 535 0.28 -1.64 18.78
C ASN A 535 1.80 -1.77 18.69
N GLU A 536 2.50 -1.16 19.66
CA GLU A 536 3.96 -1.15 19.70
C GLU A 536 4.48 -1.18 21.13
N ILE A 537 5.53 -1.95 21.34
CA ILE A 537 6.27 -2.03 22.60
C ILE A 537 7.71 -1.65 22.26
N PRO A 538 8.13 -0.39 22.49
CA PRO A 538 9.45 0.10 22.09
C PRO A 538 10.60 -0.77 22.61
N ALA A 539 10.54 -1.23 23.85
CA ALA A 539 11.57 -2.09 24.45
C ALA A 539 11.77 -3.44 23.73
N LEU A 540 10.81 -3.88 22.90
CA LEU A 540 10.90 -5.12 22.10
C LEU A 540 11.25 -4.87 20.64
N ASN A 541 11.42 -3.62 20.24
CA ASN A 541 11.86 -3.30 18.89
C ASN A 541 13.30 -3.79 18.68
N PHE A 542 13.63 -4.18 17.45
CA PHE A 542 14.90 -4.85 17.11
C PHE A 542 16.13 -4.13 17.68
N THR A 543 16.21 -2.81 17.55
CA THR A 543 17.37 -2.04 18.04
C THR A 543 17.45 -2.03 19.56
N GLU A 544 16.35 -1.77 20.24
CA GLU A 544 16.26 -1.67 21.69
C GLU A 544 16.45 -3.02 22.40
N CYS A 545 15.90 -4.11 21.82
CA CYS A 545 16.00 -5.43 22.45
C CYS A 545 17.40 -6.05 22.35
N VAL A 546 18.24 -5.66 21.37
CA VAL A 546 19.60 -6.21 21.20
C VAL A 546 20.66 -5.35 21.88
N THR A 547 20.44 -4.04 22.05
CA THR A 547 21.36 -3.10 22.72
C THR A 547 20.94 -2.80 24.15
N GLY A 548 19.66 -2.95 24.48
CA GLY A 548 19.09 -2.66 25.80
C GLY A 548 19.34 -3.74 26.84
N THR A 549 19.56 -3.33 28.09
CA THR A 549 19.74 -4.22 29.26
C THR A 549 18.42 -4.45 30.01
N SER A 550 17.30 -3.97 29.52
CA SER A 550 16.05 -3.93 30.29
C SER A 550 15.25 -5.23 30.19
N GLU A 551 15.13 -5.92 31.36
CA GLU A 551 14.05 -6.92 31.50
C GLU A 551 12.69 -6.29 31.24
N ILE A 552 11.83 -6.99 30.50
CA ILE A 552 10.46 -6.57 30.23
C ILE A 552 9.70 -6.55 31.55
N LYS A 553 9.55 -5.38 32.13
CA LYS A 553 8.72 -5.17 33.32
C LYS A 553 7.33 -4.72 32.89
N ALA A 554 6.31 -4.98 33.70
CA ALA A 554 4.96 -4.47 33.48
C ALA A 554 4.91 -2.95 33.28
N ASP A 555 5.88 -2.21 33.82
CA ASP A 555 6.04 -0.78 33.67
C ASP A 555 6.47 -0.37 32.22
N CYS A 556 7.12 -1.25 31.45
CA CYS A 556 7.48 -0.99 30.06
C CYS A 556 6.24 -0.95 29.16
N LEU A 557 5.15 -1.64 29.55
CA LEU A 557 3.87 -1.57 28.88
C LEU A 557 3.13 -0.24 29.13
N ASN A 558 3.50 0.48 30.19
CA ASN A 558 2.94 1.78 30.55
C ASN A 558 3.70 2.96 29.92
N GLN A 559 4.87 2.75 29.34
CA GLN A 559 5.56 3.75 28.52
C GLN A 559 4.87 3.86 27.15
N VAL A 560 3.61 4.29 27.18
CA VAL A 560 2.85 4.63 25.97
C VAL A 560 3.63 5.74 25.25
N CYS A 561 3.95 5.48 24.00
CA CYS A 561 4.56 6.45 23.11
C CYS A 561 3.83 7.79 23.19
N THR A 562 4.58 8.88 23.24
CA THR A 562 4.06 10.25 23.28
C THR A 562 3.27 10.63 22.04
N SER A 563 3.30 9.82 20.96
CA SER A 563 2.51 10.04 19.76
C SER A 563 1.08 9.54 19.98
N THR A 564 0.12 10.42 19.79
CA THR A 564 -1.31 10.12 19.90
C THR A 564 -1.88 9.39 18.69
N VAL A 565 -1.07 9.07 17.67
CA VAL A 565 -1.50 8.56 16.37
C VAL A 565 -0.58 7.45 15.89
N SER A 566 -1.17 6.34 15.44
CA SER A 566 -0.43 5.26 14.77
C SER A 566 -0.09 5.66 13.33
N SER A 567 1.20 5.91 13.05
CA SER A 567 1.69 6.26 11.71
C SER A 567 1.33 5.18 10.68
N ARG A 568 1.50 3.90 11.00
CA ARG A 568 1.13 2.77 10.15
C ARG A 568 -0.33 2.78 9.76
N ASN A 569 -1.22 2.98 10.75
CA ASN A 569 -2.67 2.97 10.52
C ASN A 569 -3.11 4.18 9.70
N MET A 570 -2.51 5.35 9.92
CA MET A 570 -2.73 6.53 9.11
C MET A 570 -2.27 6.34 7.67
N PHE A 571 -1.07 5.79 7.47
CA PHE A 571 -0.48 5.54 6.17
C PHE A 571 -1.40 4.72 5.25
N PHE A 572 -1.81 3.53 5.70
CA PHE A 572 -2.61 2.69 4.81
C PHE A 572 -4.07 3.17 4.67
N CYS A 573 -4.65 3.84 5.67
CA CYS A 573 -5.96 4.49 5.51
C CYS A 573 -5.92 5.57 4.41
N ILE A 574 -4.88 6.40 4.39
CA ILE A 574 -4.68 7.41 3.34
C ILE A 574 -4.49 6.73 1.98
N ASN A 575 -3.66 5.69 1.90
CA ASN A 575 -3.40 4.98 0.66
C ASN A 575 -4.66 4.31 0.11
N PHE A 576 -5.44 3.62 0.92
CA PHE A 576 -6.70 3.01 0.48
C PHE A 576 -7.72 4.04 0.00
N LEU A 577 -7.82 5.21 0.64
CA LEU A 577 -8.67 6.30 0.13
C LEU A 577 -8.16 6.86 -1.20
N ARG A 578 -6.84 6.97 -1.37
CA ARG A 578 -6.23 7.36 -2.65
C ARG A 578 -6.49 6.33 -3.74
N VAL A 579 -6.38 5.04 -3.43
CA VAL A 579 -6.71 3.92 -4.35
C VAL A 579 -8.18 4.01 -4.76
N LEU A 580 -9.12 4.08 -3.82
CA LEU A 580 -10.55 4.24 -4.13
C LEU A 580 -10.81 5.44 -5.04
N ASN A 581 -10.22 6.60 -4.72
CA ASN A 581 -10.38 7.79 -5.55
C ASN A 581 -9.82 7.60 -6.97
N LYS A 582 -8.71 6.87 -7.15
CA LYS A 582 -8.13 6.58 -8.46
C LYS A 582 -9.04 5.68 -9.30
N LEU A 583 -9.59 4.64 -8.68
CA LEU A 583 -10.42 3.63 -9.36
C LEU A 583 -11.77 4.19 -9.84
N VAL A 584 -12.39 5.08 -9.06
CA VAL A 584 -13.75 5.58 -9.36
C VAL A 584 -13.78 6.93 -10.07
N LYS A 585 -12.66 7.68 -10.10
CA LYS A 585 -12.63 9.03 -10.68
C LYS A 585 -12.95 8.98 -12.18
N TRP A 586 -13.99 9.70 -12.60
CA TRP A 586 -14.48 9.79 -14.00
C TRP A 586 -15.05 8.48 -14.57
N LYS A 587 -15.44 7.54 -13.72
CA LYS A 587 -16.03 6.26 -14.12
C LYS A 587 -17.45 6.13 -13.52
N PRO A 588 -18.50 6.53 -14.23
CA PRO A 588 -19.87 6.55 -13.71
C PRO A 588 -20.34 5.19 -13.17
N ALA A 589 -20.10 4.10 -13.91
CA ALA A 589 -20.49 2.75 -13.50
C ALA A 589 -19.81 2.33 -12.17
N ARG A 590 -18.54 2.67 -11.98
CA ARG A 590 -17.80 2.37 -10.74
C ARG A 590 -18.25 3.24 -9.58
N ILE A 591 -18.64 4.50 -9.83
CA ILE A 591 -19.22 5.39 -8.81
C ILE A 591 -20.59 4.87 -8.37
N GLU A 592 -21.44 4.40 -9.29
CA GLU A 592 -22.72 3.79 -8.97
C GLU A 592 -22.54 2.52 -8.14
N HIS A 593 -21.56 1.67 -8.47
CA HIS A 593 -21.21 0.50 -7.68
C HIS A 593 -20.75 0.89 -6.25
N LEU A 594 -19.94 1.92 -6.10
CA LEU A 594 -19.53 2.43 -4.79
C LEU A 594 -20.73 2.98 -3.99
N GLU A 595 -21.67 3.66 -4.64
CA GLU A 595 -22.89 4.20 -4.02
C GLU A 595 -23.86 3.10 -3.59
N SER A 596 -23.93 2.00 -4.36
CA SER A 596 -24.77 0.85 -4.04
C SER A 596 -24.35 0.10 -2.77
N PHE A 597 -23.08 0.28 -2.33
CA PHE A 597 -22.62 -0.30 -1.07
C PHE A 597 -23.42 0.29 0.11
N ARG A 598 -23.98 -0.58 0.95
CA ARG A 598 -24.83 -0.17 2.07
C ARG A 598 -24.10 0.82 2.99
N ASN A 599 -24.72 1.96 3.24
CA ASN A 599 -24.21 3.02 4.10
C ASN A 599 -22.90 3.70 3.63
N SER A 600 -22.52 3.59 2.34
CA SER A 600 -21.27 4.19 1.82
C SER A 600 -21.10 5.66 2.21
N LYS A 601 -22.17 6.46 2.12
CA LYS A 601 -22.16 7.89 2.47
C LYS A 601 -21.96 8.13 3.97
N ALA A 602 -22.55 7.29 4.82
CA ALA A 602 -22.38 7.39 6.27
C ALA A 602 -20.96 7.00 6.69
N ILE A 603 -20.37 6.00 6.03
CA ILE A 603 -18.97 5.61 6.25
C ILE A 603 -18.03 6.76 5.89
N LEU A 604 -18.20 7.35 4.70
CA LEU A 604 -17.39 8.47 4.25
C LEU A 604 -17.58 9.72 5.13
N ASN A 605 -18.80 9.95 5.63
CA ASN A 605 -19.06 11.05 6.56
C ASN A 605 -18.27 10.90 7.87
N ARG A 606 -18.22 9.69 8.46
CA ARG A 606 -17.40 9.43 9.66
C ARG A 606 -15.90 9.67 9.40
N LEU A 607 -15.41 9.38 8.18
CA LEU A 607 -14.02 9.67 7.81
C LEU A 607 -13.75 11.18 7.69
N VAL A 608 -14.76 11.99 7.32
CA VAL A 608 -14.64 13.47 7.30
C VAL A 608 -14.48 14.04 8.71
N GLU A 609 -15.02 13.36 9.73
CA GLU A 609 -14.93 13.77 11.14
C GLU A 609 -13.51 13.57 11.71
N ILE A 610 -12.68 12.73 11.10
CA ILE A 610 -11.28 12.54 11.51
C ILE A 610 -10.49 13.82 11.23
N LYS A 611 -9.82 14.35 12.25
CA LYS A 611 -9.06 15.62 12.19
C LYS A 611 -7.72 15.44 11.46
N HIS A 612 -7.75 15.00 10.20
CA HIS A 612 -6.57 14.89 9.34
C HIS A 612 -6.91 15.35 7.92
N ASP A 613 -6.16 16.33 7.40
CA ASP A 613 -6.50 17.01 6.14
C ASP A 613 -6.54 16.07 4.92
N THR A 614 -5.61 15.13 4.81
CA THR A 614 -5.57 14.20 3.66
C THR A 614 -6.73 13.21 3.70
N ILE A 615 -7.04 12.61 4.84
CA ILE A 615 -8.19 11.70 4.99
C ILE A 615 -9.48 12.45 4.66
N LYS A 616 -9.67 13.62 5.27
CA LYS A 616 -10.83 14.48 5.04
C LYS A 616 -10.96 14.85 3.56
N LEU A 617 -9.86 15.24 2.91
CA LEU A 617 -9.85 15.62 1.50
C LEU A 617 -10.30 14.47 0.59
N TYR A 618 -9.76 13.24 0.78
CA TYR A 618 -10.11 12.11 -0.07
C TYR A 618 -11.52 11.59 0.23
N ALA A 619 -11.97 11.59 1.47
CA ALA A 619 -13.36 11.30 1.82
C ALA A 619 -14.33 12.28 1.16
N LEU A 620 -14.04 13.59 1.17
CA LEU A 620 -14.83 14.62 0.49
C LEU A 620 -14.81 14.47 -1.04
N LYS A 621 -13.65 14.09 -1.64
CA LYS A 621 -13.59 13.78 -3.09
C LYS A 621 -14.51 12.63 -3.47
N LEU A 622 -14.53 11.55 -2.67
CA LEU A 622 -15.41 10.39 -2.89
C LEU A 622 -16.88 10.76 -2.70
N LEU A 623 -17.23 11.53 -1.66
CA LEU A 623 -18.57 12.06 -1.44
C LEU A 623 -19.03 12.96 -2.60
N LYS A 624 -18.16 13.86 -3.09
CA LYS A 624 -18.46 14.73 -4.25
C LYS A 624 -18.90 13.90 -5.46
N MET A 625 -18.19 12.82 -5.77
CA MET A 625 -18.54 11.95 -6.90
C MET A 625 -19.90 11.25 -6.72
N GLN A 626 -20.23 10.83 -5.49
CA GLN A 626 -21.51 10.21 -5.17
C GLN A 626 -22.70 11.20 -5.14
N MET A 627 -22.46 12.53 -5.09
CA MET A 627 -23.51 13.54 -4.99
C MET A 627 -24.48 13.51 -6.21
N LYS A 628 -23.99 13.12 -7.40
CA LYS A 628 -24.84 12.96 -8.59
C LYS A 628 -25.98 11.97 -8.33
N TYR A 629 -25.75 10.90 -7.59
CA TYR A 629 -26.70 9.82 -7.31
C TYR A 629 -27.48 10.02 -5.99
N THR A 630 -27.19 11.09 -5.25
CA THR A 630 -27.74 11.32 -3.90
C THR A 630 -29.09 12.03 -3.93
N ARG A 631 -30.07 11.52 -3.18
CA ARG A 631 -31.44 12.05 -3.09
C ARG A 631 -31.43 13.48 -2.49
N LYS A 632 -32.40 14.34 -2.94
CA LYS A 632 -32.58 15.72 -2.49
C LYS A 632 -32.69 15.86 -0.97
N ASN A 633 -33.41 14.95 -0.30
CA ASN A 633 -33.60 14.98 1.16
C ASN A 633 -32.31 14.74 1.93
N TRP A 634 -31.42 13.89 1.43
CA TRP A 634 -30.11 13.66 2.03
C TRP A 634 -29.25 14.94 1.93
N ARG A 635 -29.22 15.58 0.77
CA ARG A 635 -28.47 16.82 0.55
C ARG A 635 -28.92 17.95 1.47
N LYS A 636 -30.25 18.10 1.67
CA LYS A 636 -30.81 19.11 2.60
C LYS A 636 -30.35 18.90 4.04
N ARG A 637 -30.21 17.64 4.48
CA ARG A 637 -29.74 17.35 5.86
C ARG A 637 -28.24 17.53 6.04
N HIS A 638 -27.46 17.43 4.96
CA HIS A 638 -25.99 17.42 5.00
C HIS A 638 -25.38 18.64 4.26
N VAL A 639 -26.01 19.81 4.42
CA VAL A 639 -25.52 21.07 3.79
C VAL A 639 -24.09 21.39 4.23
N HIS A 640 -23.74 21.09 5.47
CA HIS A 640 -22.38 21.28 6.00
C HIS A 640 -21.32 20.51 5.19
N LEU A 641 -21.62 19.26 4.77
CA LEU A 641 -20.71 18.47 3.92
C LEU A 641 -20.58 19.07 2.51
N ILE A 642 -21.67 19.60 1.96
CA ILE A 642 -21.65 20.27 0.66
C ILE A 642 -20.76 21.52 0.74
N ASN A 643 -20.87 22.29 1.81
CA ASN A 643 -20.01 23.43 2.07
C ASN A 643 -18.53 23.05 2.22
N GLU A 644 -18.24 21.98 2.96
CA GLU A 644 -16.88 21.44 3.09
C GLU A 644 -16.32 20.96 1.74
N ILE A 645 -17.13 20.30 0.89
CA ILE A 645 -16.73 19.91 -0.47
C ILE A 645 -16.39 21.16 -1.29
N TYR A 646 -17.24 22.18 -1.26
CA TYR A 646 -17.03 23.43 -1.98
C TYR A 646 -15.72 24.11 -1.56
N ASN A 647 -15.43 24.17 -0.27
CA ASN A 647 -14.25 24.84 0.26
C ASN A 647 -12.95 24.07 0.05
N ARG A 648 -12.96 22.72 0.08
CA ARG A 648 -11.75 21.90 0.12
C ARG A 648 -11.45 21.15 -1.17
N VAL A 649 -12.46 20.84 -1.97
CA VAL A 649 -12.29 20.03 -3.18
C VAL A 649 -12.28 20.91 -4.41
N ARG A 650 -11.32 20.71 -5.30
CA ARG A 650 -11.24 21.44 -6.57
C ARG A 650 -12.52 21.24 -7.39
N LEU A 651 -13.09 22.33 -7.87
CA LEU A 651 -14.30 22.33 -8.69
C LEU A 651 -13.94 22.12 -10.15
N HIS A 652 -14.89 21.56 -10.90
CA HIS A 652 -14.87 21.46 -12.35
C HIS A 652 -16.09 22.19 -12.92
N MET A 653 -16.02 22.66 -14.15
CA MET A 653 -17.09 23.42 -14.80
C MET A 653 -18.42 22.65 -14.84
N ASN A 654 -18.38 21.34 -15.07
CA ASN A 654 -19.55 20.48 -15.13
C ASN A 654 -19.93 19.83 -13.80
N ASP A 655 -19.41 20.34 -12.68
CA ASP A 655 -19.74 19.81 -11.36
C ASP A 655 -21.20 20.10 -10.99
N SER A 656 -22.08 19.15 -11.24
CA SER A 656 -23.50 19.22 -10.85
C SER A 656 -23.78 18.78 -9.41
N PHE A 657 -22.73 18.73 -8.54
CA PHE A 657 -22.91 18.26 -7.16
C PHE A 657 -23.80 19.18 -6.31
N LEU A 658 -23.91 20.46 -6.69
CA LEU A 658 -24.82 21.43 -6.06
C LEU A 658 -26.26 21.33 -6.59
N THR A 659 -26.42 20.91 -7.83
CA THR A 659 -27.74 20.80 -8.49
C THR A 659 -28.22 19.36 -8.52
N TYR A 660 -29.46 19.12 -8.11
CA TYR A 660 -30.07 17.81 -8.28
C TYR A 660 -30.50 17.67 -9.74
N VAL A 661 -29.85 16.78 -10.47
CA VAL A 661 -30.34 16.30 -11.75
C VAL A 661 -30.96 14.94 -11.48
N PRO A 662 -32.30 14.75 -11.66
CA PRO A 662 -32.89 13.45 -11.51
C PRO A 662 -32.20 12.50 -12.49
N PRO A 663 -31.74 11.31 -12.07
CA PRO A 663 -31.18 10.34 -13.00
C PRO A 663 -32.27 10.02 -14.05
N LYS A 664 -31.96 10.22 -15.32
CA LYS A 664 -32.76 9.70 -16.42
C LYS A 664 -32.61 8.18 -16.38
N MET A 665 -33.59 7.52 -15.81
CA MET A 665 -33.46 6.22 -15.13
C MET A 665 -33.06 5.02 -16.00
N THR A 666 -32.90 5.15 -17.31
CA THR A 666 -32.66 3.97 -18.15
C THR A 666 -31.63 4.17 -19.27
N ARG A 667 -31.56 5.36 -19.86
CA ARG A 667 -30.70 5.62 -21.03
C ARG A 667 -29.24 5.87 -20.64
N ASP A 668 -29.02 6.65 -19.58
CA ASP A 668 -27.69 7.00 -19.10
C ASP A 668 -26.93 5.76 -18.54
N LYS A 669 -27.64 4.81 -17.92
CA LYS A 669 -27.02 3.57 -17.39
C LYS A 669 -26.52 2.66 -18.50
N LEU A 670 -27.27 2.55 -19.59
CA LEU A 670 -26.87 1.74 -20.73
C LEU A 670 -25.66 2.34 -21.45
N GLU A 671 -25.55 3.66 -21.49
CA GLU A 671 -24.41 4.40 -22.05
C GLU A 671 -23.17 4.26 -21.16
N ASP A 672 -23.30 4.43 -19.84
CA ASP A 672 -22.20 4.25 -18.87
C ASP A 672 -21.60 2.82 -18.94
N HIS A 673 -22.42 1.79 -19.14
CA HIS A 673 -21.97 0.41 -19.34
C HIS A 673 -21.35 0.17 -20.73
N LYS A 674 -21.84 0.83 -21.77
CA LYS A 674 -21.23 0.77 -23.10
C LYS A 674 -19.82 1.37 -23.09
N ASP A 675 -19.63 2.50 -22.41
CA ASP A 675 -18.33 3.14 -22.28
C ASP A 675 -17.31 2.25 -21.56
N GLU A 676 -17.73 1.55 -20.50
CA GLU A 676 -16.84 0.61 -19.78
C GLU A 676 -16.50 -0.62 -20.65
N ASN A 677 -17.44 -1.13 -21.44
CA ASN A 677 -17.20 -2.25 -22.36
C ASN A 677 -16.29 -1.84 -23.53
N LEU A 678 -16.48 -0.63 -24.08
CA LEU A 678 -15.61 -0.09 -25.12
C LEU A 678 -14.17 0.05 -24.59
N LEU A 679 -14.03 0.61 -23.39
CA LEU A 679 -12.72 0.72 -22.73
C LEU A 679 -12.07 -0.65 -22.53
N ARG A 680 -12.83 -1.69 -22.16
CA ARG A 680 -12.29 -3.07 -22.03
C ARG A 680 -11.75 -3.57 -23.36
N LYS A 681 -12.48 -3.33 -24.45
CA LYS A 681 -12.05 -3.71 -25.80
C LYS A 681 -10.76 -3.00 -26.19
N ASP A 682 -10.69 -1.68 -25.98
CA ASP A 682 -9.50 -0.89 -26.30
C ASP A 682 -8.27 -1.34 -25.50
N ILE A 683 -8.45 -1.71 -24.23
CA ILE A 683 -7.37 -2.25 -23.37
C ILE A 683 -6.92 -3.62 -23.87
N ALA A 684 -7.85 -4.51 -24.22
CA ALA A 684 -7.50 -5.84 -24.73
C ALA A 684 -6.70 -5.73 -26.04
N GLU A 685 -7.13 -4.88 -26.98
CA GLU A 685 -6.42 -4.64 -28.23
C GLU A 685 -5.02 -4.02 -28.00
N PHE A 686 -4.89 -3.12 -27.02
CA PHE A 686 -3.60 -2.54 -26.63
C PHE A 686 -2.65 -3.60 -26.09
N ASN A 687 -3.12 -4.42 -25.16
CA ASN A 687 -2.30 -5.45 -24.53
C ASN A 687 -1.93 -6.56 -25.51
N GLU A 688 -2.86 -7.01 -26.35
CA GLU A 688 -2.59 -8.03 -27.37
C GLU A 688 -1.52 -7.58 -28.37
N ARG A 689 -1.58 -6.30 -28.80
CA ARG A 689 -0.60 -5.77 -29.74
C ARG A 689 0.80 -5.66 -29.14
N ARG A 690 0.91 -5.22 -27.88
CA ARG A 690 2.22 -4.98 -27.24
C ARG A 690 2.79 -6.20 -26.54
N TYR A 691 1.97 -7.00 -25.90
CA TYR A 691 2.38 -8.08 -25.01
C TYR A 691 1.80 -9.44 -25.39
N GLY A 692 1.09 -9.57 -26.51
CA GLY A 692 0.42 -10.80 -26.90
C GLY A 692 1.35 -11.98 -27.16
N ASP A 693 2.61 -11.73 -27.52
CA ASP A 693 3.59 -12.78 -27.71
C ASP A 693 4.08 -13.38 -26.37
N LEU A 694 4.06 -12.61 -25.29
CA LEU A 694 4.39 -13.08 -23.94
C LEU A 694 3.32 -14.03 -23.38
N GLU A 695 2.03 -13.78 -23.66
CA GLU A 695 0.96 -14.72 -23.30
C GLU A 695 1.07 -16.05 -24.06
N LYS A 696 1.44 -16.03 -25.33
CA LYS A 696 1.57 -17.24 -26.16
C LYS A 696 2.72 -18.13 -25.70
N GLN A 697 3.84 -17.57 -25.24
CA GLN A 697 4.98 -18.33 -24.74
C GLN A 697 4.65 -19.09 -23.45
N GLN A 698 3.80 -18.54 -22.57
CA GLN A 698 3.40 -19.22 -21.33
C GLN A 698 2.29 -20.26 -21.54
N HIS A 699 1.43 -20.12 -22.55
CA HIS A 699 0.41 -21.14 -22.84
C HIS A 699 0.98 -22.48 -23.31
N ILE A 700 2.24 -22.54 -23.72
CA ILE A 700 2.93 -23.79 -24.05
C ILE A 700 3.27 -24.59 -22.78
N ASP A 701 3.46 -23.91 -21.64
CA ASP A 701 3.80 -24.55 -20.35
C ASP A 701 2.59 -24.78 -19.41
N ILE A 702 1.40 -24.21 -19.69
CA ILE A 702 0.27 -24.12 -18.74
C ILE A 702 -0.90 -25.08 -19.05
N ASP A 703 -0.77 -26.04 -19.92
CA ASP A 703 -1.88 -26.99 -20.19
C ASP A 703 -2.29 -27.82 -18.96
N PHE A 704 -1.61 -27.66 -17.83
CA PHE A 704 -1.88 -28.38 -16.58
C PHE A 704 -2.58 -27.54 -15.48
N CYS A 705 -2.60 -26.21 -15.55
CA CYS A 705 -3.16 -25.33 -14.50
C CYS A 705 -4.55 -24.75 -14.78
N THR A 706 -4.99 -24.72 -16.02
CA THR A 706 -6.21 -24.00 -16.46
C THR A 706 -7.54 -24.58 -15.98
N ARG A 707 -7.58 -25.81 -15.44
CA ARG A 707 -8.81 -26.39 -14.85
C ARG A 707 -9.17 -25.86 -13.46
N LYS A 708 -8.25 -25.20 -12.73
CA LYS A 708 -8.49 -24.73 -11.34
C LYS A 708 -8.99 -23.29 -11.21
N VAL A 709 -8.79 -22.42 -12.21
CA VAL A 709 -9.16 -21.00 -12.15
C VAL A 709 -10.68 -20.80 -12.14
N VAL A 710 -11.44 -21.70 -12.76
CA VAL A 710 -12.92 -21.62 -12.80
C VAL A 710 -13.54 -21.87 -11.42
N GLU A 711 -12.92 -22.65 -10.55
CA GLU A 711 -13.45 -22.97 -9.21
C GLU A 711 -13.22 -21.84 -8.20
N THR A 712 -12.19 -21.00 -8.36
CA THR A 712 -11.90 -19.90 -7.41
C THR A 712 -12.81 -18.67 -7.60
N GLN A 713 -13.42 -18.47 -8.76
CA GLN A 713 -14.40 -17.40 -8.96
C GLN A 713 -15.67 -17.56 -8.08
N TRP A 714 -15.95 -18.76 -7.58
CA TRP A 714 -17.13 -19.05 -6.76
C TRP A 714 -16.90 -18.83 -5.26
N LEU A 715 -15.66 -18.82 -4.79
CA LEU A 715 -15.35 -18.68 -3.35
C LEU A 715 -15.47 -17.24 -2.85
N LEU A 716 -15.19 -16.24 -3.68
CA LEU A 716 -15.30 -14.82 -3.28
C LEU A 716 -16.76 -14.39 -3.02
N PRO A 717 -17.74 -14.70 -3.91
CA PRO A 717 -19.17 -14.47 -3.63
C PRO A 717 -19.68 -15.27 -2.44
N TYR A 718 -19.20 -16.50 -2.22
CA TYR A 718 -19.60 -17.35 -1.12
C TYR A 718 -19.10 -16.81 0.24
N CYS A 719 -17.88 -16.34 0.31
CA CYS A 719 -17.33 -15.70 1.50
C CYS A 719 -18.00 -14.35 1.80
N LEU A 720 -18.34 -13.56 0.76
CA LEU A 720 -19.07 -12.29 0.92
C LEU A 720 -20.53 -12.52 1.32
N ASN A 721 -21.21 -13.52 0.74
CA ASN A 721 -22.58 -13.88 1.09
C ASN A 721 -22.67 -14.46 2.51
N ARG A 722 -21.70 -15.26 2.94
CA ARG A 722 -21.67 -15.79 4.31
C ARG A 722 -21.42 -14.67 5.34
N ALA A 723 -20.52 -13.74 5.07
CA ALA A 723 -20.32 -12.55 5.89
C ALA A 723 -21.57 -11.64 5.91
N HIS A 724 -22.33 -11.60 4.82
CA HIS A 724 -23.59 -10.86 4.71
C HIS A 724 -24.72 -11.53 5.51
N HIS A 725 -24.79 -12.87 5.51
CA HIS A 725 -25.80 -13.63 6.23
C HIS A 725 -25.55 -13.62 7.74
N GLU A 726 -24.30 -13.72 8.18
CA GLU A 726 -23.92 -13.65 9.60
C GLU A 726 -24.09 -12.24 10.19
N LEU A 727 -23.93 -11.18 9.38
CA LEU A 727 -24.21 -9.80 9.77
C LEU A 727 -25.73 -9.52 9.90
N LEU A 728 -26.57 -10.20 9.11
CA LEU A 728 -28.03 -10.06 9.19
C LEU A 728 -28.60 -10.76 10.42
N THR A 729 -27.99 -11.85 10.90
CA THR A 729 -28.44 -12.56 12.11
C THR A 729 -28.07 -11.85 13.42
N GLN A 730 -27.05 -10.96 13.41
CA GLN A 730 -26.71 -10.16 14.60
C GLN A 730 -27.55 -8.88 14.77
N GLU A 731 -28.18 -8.36 13.71
CA GLU A 731 -29.09 -7.19 13.83
C GLU A 731 -30.50 -7.55 14.38
N PHE A 732 -30.83 -8.83 14.54
CA PHE A 732 -32.13 -9.29 15.13
C PHE A 732 -32.04 -9.59 16.62
N LEU A 733 -30.91 -9.43 17.27
CA LEU A 733 -30.68 -9.71 18.69
C LEU A 733 -30.16 -8.51 19.51
N CYS A 734 -30.37 -7.29 19.03
CA CYS A 734 -30.20 -6.07 19.82
C CYS A 734 -31.36 -5.11 19.61
#